data_7cb3ea1a678eb35e52223777e9108d63
#
_entry.id   7cb3ea1a678eb35e52223777e9108d63
#
_cell.length_a   1.000
_cell.length_b   1.000
_cell.length_c   1.000
_cell.angle_alpha   90.00
_cell.angle_beta   90.00
_cell.angle_gamma   90.00
#
_symmetry.space_group_name_H-M   'P 1'
#
loop_
_entity.id
_entity.type
_entity.pdbx_description
1 polymer ?
#
loop_
_entity_poly.entity_id
_entity_poly.type
_entity_poly.pdbx_seq_one_letter_code
_entity_poly.pdbx_strand_id
1 'polypeptide(L)'
;RVGMHRYTFPATDDANIVIDLAHRDKVLNSDLSVRSKTTVWGWRRSQAWAKDQIVYFALEFSQPFTAYGPADNPRKTYFRFDTRSGAPVLVKVGISAVGIDGALKNLYTEISHWDFDKVKSDAKAAWNAELNKITVSGGTDSQLTNFYTALYHVMTVPNLFMDVDGRYRGRDFKTHTADGYSNYTVFSLWDTFRAAHPLYTIIDRKRTRDFIKTFLVQYEQGGRLPVWELAANETDTMIGYHAVSVIADAAVKGINGFDLNEAFIAMKHSAELREHRGLAAYIDHGFISTEDERESVSKVLEYAYDDWCIAQVAQMLGKKEDYERYSRRAQSYKNIFDSSSGFMRPRSNAGWVEPFDPREVTFAFTEANAWQYTFFAPQDISGLMALIGGVPQFARKLDQLFAADSQTTGREQVDITGLIGQYAHGNEPSHHMAYLYNYVGQPWKTQSRVRAIMEQFYKPEPDGLIGNEDCGQMSAWYVLSAAGFYPVTPGSTVYAIGSPLFPEVRFNLENGKTFVVRVVSGSGRNVYIQSAKLNGKSYNKSFLLHQDLMNGGELVFTMGPRPNVKWGTGKGNEPVSRIDGAEIISVPVIKAAGQTFTKRLEIGVAGIGDLYYTIDASAPQKFVKPFFIEADTTVKAWAVAADGRRSLIATAKYHRIPHDWKLSLESRYSSQYTAGGDFALIDGIRGTTNWSGGGWQGYQGKDFVAVVDLGSVQDVSSVGAGFLQDMGSWIWMPARVEFALSFDGKSFEPAITIANDISEKQEGVVTKDFVKSIPPKKARYVRIRAMNFGKIPAWHPGSGGDAWIFMDEIVIR
;
A
#
# COMPACT_ATOMS: atom_id res chain seq x y z
N ARG A 1 26.08 -2.90 10.73
CA ARG A 1 25.97 -3.34 12.12
C ARG A 1 26.81 -2.46 13.05
N VAL A 2 27.88 -1.79 12.55
CA VAL A 2 28.80 -0.99 13.36
C VAL A 2 29.01 0.38 12.75
N GLY A 3 29.01 1.42 13.61
CA GLY A 3 29.32 2.79 13.24
C GLY A 3 30.49 3.33 14.07
N MET A 4 31.21 4.32 13.53
CA MET A 4 32.23 5.06 14.22
C MET A 4 32.02 6.57 14.12
N HIS A 5 32.08 7.27 15.24
CA HIS A 5 31.90 8.72 15.35
C HIS A 5 33.19 9.37 15.78
N ARG A 6 33.42 10.62 15.33
CA ARG A 6 34.52 11.49 15.78
C ARG A 6 33.95 12.83 16.21
N TYR A 7 34.02 13.10 17.51
CA TYR A 7 33.54 14.35 18.10
C TYR A 7 34.74 15.24 18.46
N THR A 8 34.76 16.45 17.92
CA THR A 8 35.76 17.47 18.24
C THR A 8 35.11 18.54 19.11
N PHE A 9 35.58 18.69 20.29
CA PHE A 9 35.11 19.66 21.26
C PHE A 9 36.10 20.80 21.41
N PRO A 10 35.69 21.99 21.90
CA PRO A 10 36.60 22.99 22.48
C PRO A 10 37.44 22.40 23.63
N ALA A 11 38.58 23.00 23.92
CA ALA A 11 39.38 22.58 25.05
C ALA A 11 38.64 22.86 26.37
N THR A 12 38.14 21.84 27.04
CA THR A 12 37.32 21.91 28.25
C THR A 12 37.42 20.61 29.05
N ASP A 13 37.06 20.65 30.31
CA ASP A 13 36.85 19.46 31.15
C ASP A 13 35.38 19.09 31.29
N ASP A 14 34.47 19.75 30.53
CA ASP A 14 33.03 19.58 30.53
C ASP A 14 32.47 19.27 29.14
N ALA A 15 33.20 18.52 28.31
CA ALA A 15 32.67 18.01 27.04
C ALA A 15 31.72 16.84 27.28
N ASN A 16 30.51 16.90 26.75
CA ASN A 16 29.48 15.90 27.05
C ASN A 16 28.97 15.19 25.78
N ILE A 17 28.83 13.87 25.87
CA ILE A 17 28.11 13.01 24.90
C ILE A 17 26.90 12.45 25.61
N VAL A 18 25.72 12.54 24.97
CA VAL A 18 24.43 12.04 25.52
C VAL A 18 23.96 10.82 24.73
N ILE A 19 23.63 9.74 25.45
CA ILE A 19 22.89 8.60 24.90
C ILE A 19 21.43 8.80 25.27
N ASP A 20 20.58 8.98 24.27
CA ASP A 20 19.14 9.20 24.41
C ASP A 20 18.35 7.97 24.01
N LEU A 21 17.81 7.22 24.97
CA LEU A 21 16.94 6.06 24.76
C LEU A 21 15.44 6.44 24.76
N ALA A 22 15.10 7.72 24.92
CA ALA A 22 13.72 8.22 24.92
C ALA A 22 13.27 8.75 23.54
N HIS A 23 14.19 8.89 22.58
CA HIS A 23 13.92 9.57 21.31
C HIS A 23 12.88 8.85 20.44
N ARG A 24 11.93 9.60 19.86
CA ARG A 24 10.86 9.23 18.91
C ARG A 24 9.84 8.25 19.48
N ASP A 25 9.91 6.97 19.08
CA ASP A 25 8.87 5.95 19.29
C ASP A 25 8.52 5.72 20.77
N LYS A 26 7.32 5.24 21.05
CA LYS A 26 6.90 4.84 22.40
C LYS A 26 7.87 3.79 22.96
N VAL A 27 8.66 4.18 23.95
CA VAL A 27 9.58 3.25 24.62
C VAL A 27 8.79 2.33 25.53
N LEU A 28 8.84 1.02 25.25
CA LEU A 28 8.24 -0.01 26.07
C LEU A 28 9.12 -0.31 27.27
N ASN A 29 10.43 -0.48 27.05
CA ASN A 29 11.43 -0.69 28.09
C ASN A 29 12.83 -0.37 27.54
N SER A 30 13.78 -0.09 28.41
CA SER A 30 15.19 0.17 28.07
C SER A 30 16.09 -0.02 29.27
N ASP A 31 17.35 -0.34 29.01
CA ASP A 31 18.40 -0.40 30.02
C ASP A 31 19.72 0.13 29.45
N LEU A 32 20.55 0.73 30.32
CA LEU A 32 21.90 1.16 30.01
C LEU A 32 22.81 0.82 31.19
N SER A 33 23.88 0.09 30.91
CA SER A 33 24.88 -0.35 31.89
C SER A 33 26.27 0.16 31.54
N VAL A 34 26.91 0.85 32.48
CA VAL A 34 28.30 1.29 32.38
C VAL A 34 29.19 0.14 32.88
N ARG A 35 30.08 -0.34 32.03
CA ARG A 35 30.93 -1.52 32.33
C ARG A 35 32.37 -1.17 32.69
N SER A 36 32.86 -0.11 32.10
CA SER A 36 34.16 0.49 32.43
C SER A 36 34.12 1.99 32.20
N LYS A 37 35.26 2.67 32.39
CA LYS A 37 35.36 4.10 32.04
C LYS A 37 35.35 4.40 30.53
N THR A 38 35.29 3.36 29.70
CA THR A 38 35.26 3.49 28.22
C THR A 38 34.17 2.63 27.55
N THR A 39 33.48 1.73 28.28
CA THR A 39 32.56 0.77 27.69
C THR A 39 31.17 0.88 28.31
N VAL A 40 30.19 1.00 27.44
CA VAL A 40 28.77 1.07 27.79
C VAL A 40 28.00 0.14 26.86
N TRP A 41 26.99 -0.53 27.39
CA TRP A 41 26.06 -1.26 26.59
C TRP A 41 24.65 -1.16 27.14
N GLY A 42 23.67 -1.52 26.34
CA GLY A 42 22.30 -1.42 26.73
C GLY A 42 21.36 -1.92 25.63
N TRP A 43 20.12 -1.63 25.82
CA TRP A 43 19.07 -1.95 24.84
C TRP A 43 17.88 -1.01 24.98
N ARG A 44 17.15 -0.90 23.87
CA ARG A 44 15.89 -0.16 23.79
C ARG A 44 14.86 -1.01 23.08
N ARG A 45 13.72 -1.23 23.73
CA ARG A 45 12.53 -1.85 23.16
C ARG A 45 11.47 -0.77 22.96
N SER A 46 10.92 -0.67 21.78
CA SER A 46 9.98 0.40 21.40
C SER A 46 8.86 -0.13 20.52
N GLN A 47 7.83 0.70 20.37
CA GLN A 47 6.65 0.45 19.59
C GLN A 47 6.33 1.67 18.74
N ALA A 48 6.15 1.43 17.43
CA ALA A 48 5.55 2.35 16.46
C ALA A 48 4.81 1.50 15.41
N TRP A 49 5.13 1.56 14.12
CA TRP A 49 4.64 0.61 13.13
C TRP A 49 5.00 -0.84 13.50
N ALA A 50 6.25 -1.08 13.82
CA ALA A 50 6.64 -2.32 14.48
C ALA A 50 6.08 -2.32 15.91
N LYS A 51 5.24 -3.30 16.25
CA LYS A 51 4.60 -3.42 17.57
C LYS A 51 5.61 -3.74 18.69
N ASP A 52 6.71 -4.38 18.34
CA ASP A 52 7.77 -4.82 19.24
C ASP A 52 9.12 -4.81 18.53
N GLN A 53 9.81 -3.68 18.58
CA GLN A 53 11.14 -3.51 18.03
C GLN A 53 12.16 -3.43 19.17
N ILE A 54 13.26 -4.21 19.09
CA ILE A 54 14.33 -4.18 20.06
C ILE A 54 15.67 -3.96 19.36
N VAL A 55 16.50 -3.07 19.94
CA VAL A 55 17.87 -2.82 19.51
C VAL A 55 18.76 -2.92 20.74
N TYR A 56 19.67 -3.89 20.73
CA TYR A 56 20.78 -3.99 21.67
C TYR A 56 21.96 -3.22 21.08
N PHE A 57 22.73 -2.55 21.95
CA PHE A 57 23.93 -1.84 21.52
C PHE A 57 25.10 -2.07 22.48
N ALA A 58 26.29 -2.03 21.93
CA ALA A 58 27.55 -1.97 22.66
C ALA A 58 28.38 -0.80 22.11
N LEU A 59 28.92 0.01 22.98
CA LEU A 59 29.58 1.27 22.65
C LEU A 59 30.92 1.36 23.41
N GLU A 60 31.99 1.78 22.70
CA GLU A 60 33.28 2.06 23.25
C GLU A 60 33.71 3.49 22.93
N PHE A 61 34.30 4.17 23.95
CA PHE A 61 34.93 5.48 23.81
C PHE A 61 36.44 5.30 23.68
N SER A 62 37.09 6.11 22.86
CA SER A 62 38.58 6.10 22.68
C SER A 62 39.36 6.56 23.89
N GLN A 63 38.72 7.27 24.84
CA GLN A 63 39.31 7.75 26.07
C GLN A 63 38.31 7.63 27.23
N PRO A 64 38.78 7.54 28.49
CA PRO A 64 37.90 7.38 29.64
C PRO A 64 37.06 8.65 29.86
N PHE A 65 35.77 8.48 30.15
CA PHE A 65 34.96 9.57 30.68
C PHE A 65 35.28 9.85 32.16
N THR A 66 35.17 11.10 32.57
CA THR A 66 35.46 11.58 33.92
C THR A 66 34.27 11.46 34.86
N ALA A 67 33.07 11.60 34.32
CA ALA A 67 31.81 11.46 35.04
C ALA A 67 30.71 10.98 34.09
N TYR A 68 29.63 10.42 34.63
CA TYR A 68 28.38 10.09 33.91
C TYR A 68 27.20 10.18 34.87
N GLY A 69 25.99 10.33 34.32
CA GLY A 69 24.77 10.37 35.11
C GLY A 69 23.54 10.61 34.25
N PRO A 70 22.34 10.60 34.87
CA PRO A 70 21.14 10.95 34.16
C PRO A 70 21.17 12.41 33.71
N ALA A 71 20.67 12.70 32.52
CA ALA A 71 20.43 14.08 32.06
C ALA A 71 19.06 14.57 32.57
N ASP A 72 18.27 15.23 31.72
CA ASP A 72 16.95 15.74 32.05
C ASP A 72 15.85 14.63 32.15
N ASN A 73 16.18 13.44 31.70
CA ASN A 73 15.27 12.27 31.66
C ASN A 73 16.04 11.01 32.10
N PRO A 74 15.48 10.12 32.91
CA PRO A 74 16.16 8.90 33.39
C PRO A 74 16.58 7.94 32.27
N ARG A 75 15.99 8.08 31.06
CA ARG A 75 16.41 7.34 29.86
C ARG A 75 17.46 8.03 29.01
N LYS A 76 17.99 9.17 29.48
CA LYS A 76 19.10 9.90 28.86
C LYS A 76 20.26 9.91 29.80
N THR A 77 21.44 9.50 29.33
CA THR A 77 22.64 9.44 30.12
C THR A 77 23.73 10.28 29.46
N TYR A 78 24.28 11.24 30.20
CA TYR A 78 25.45 11.99 29.73
C TYR A 78 26.74 11.28 30.15
N PHE A 79 27.79 11.44 29.35
CA PHE A 79 29.17 11.03 29.60
C PHE A 79 30.06 12.24 29.39
N ARG A 80 30.84 12.62 30.44
CA ARG A 80 31.69 13.80 30.45
C ARG A 80 33.12 13.41 30.13
N PHE A 81 33.79 14.23 29.34
CA PHE A 81 35.16 14.02 28.89
C PHE A 81 36.02 15.26 29.15
N ASP A 82 37.31 15.04 29.48
CA ASP A 82 38.33 16.08 29.51
C ASP A 82 38.98 16.19 28.10
N THR A 83 38.71 17.26 27.41
CA THR A 83 39.19 17.51 26.04
C THR A 83 40.22 18.66 26.00
N ARG A 84 40.83 19.06 27.14
CA ARG A 84 41.84 20.11 27.19
C ARG A 84 43.10 19.78 26.38
N SER A 85 43.36 18.51 26.10
CA SER A 85 44.45 18.07 25.20
C SER A 85 44.18 18.41 23.72
N GLY A 86 42.97 18.77 23.36
CA GLY A 86 42.56 18.96 21.97
C GLY A 86 42.32 17.66 21.19
N ALA A 87 42.47 16.49 21.81
CA ALA A 87 42.22 15.21 21.16
C ALA A 87 40.71 14.96 20.98
N PRO A 88 40.24 14.51 19.80
CA PRO A 88 38.84 14.17 19.60
C PRO A 88 38.45 12.94 20.41
N VAL A 89 37.17 12.88 20.81
CA VAL A 89 36.59 11.66 21.39
C VAL A 89 36.03 10.82 20.23
N LEU A 90 36.60 9.63 20.03
CA LEU A 90 36.05 8.65 19.07
C LEU A 90 35.09 7.71 19.81
N VAL A 91 34.05 7.31 19.10
CA VAL A 91 33.05 6.38 19.62
C VAL A 91 32.79 5.30 18.57
N LYS A 92 32.90 4.02 18.97
CA LYS A 92 32.45 2.88 18.16
C LYS A 92 31.15 2.36 18.74
N VAL A 93 30.19 2.07 17.88
CA VAL A 93 28.87 1.54 18.27
C VAL A 93 28.54 0.31 17.44
N GLY A 94 28.37 -0.83 18.09
CA GLY A 94 27.79 -2.05 17.49
C GLY A 94 26.34 -2.20 17.91
N ILE A 95 25.48 -2.64 16.99
CA ILE A 95 24.06 -2.91 17.24
C ILE A 95 23.72 -4.36 16.88
N SER A 96 22.69 -4.91 17.54
CA SER A 96 22.13 -6.24 17.29
C SER A 96 20.63 -6.24 17.61
N ALA A 97 19.87 -7.07 16.92
CA ALA A 97 18.47 -7.37 17.26
C ALA A 97 18.33 -8.61 18.17
N VAL A 98 19.47 -9.28 18.48
CA VAL A 98 19.50 -10.57 19.18
C VAL A 98 19.92 -10.40 20.64
N GLY A 99 21.00 -9.66 20.91
CA GLY A 99 21.53 -9.50 22.27
C GLY A 99 22.77 -8.60 22.33
N ILE A 100 23.16 -8.27 23.55
CA ILE A 100 24.36 -7.46 23.81
C ILE A 100 25.64 -8.19 23.33
N ASP A 101 25.69 -9.51 23.48
CA ASP A 101 26.79 -10.36 23.00
C ASP A 101 26.91 -10.29 21.46
N GLY A 102 25.77 -10.23 20.74
CA GLY A 102 25.74 -9.99 19.31
C GLY A 102 26.30 -8.60 18.95
N ALA A 103 25.86 -7.55 19.65
CA ALA A 103 26.35 -6.20 19.44
C ALA A 103 27.87 -6.08 19.66
N LEU A 104 28.38 -6.70 20.73
CA LEU A 104 29.84 -6.76 21.00
C LEU A 104 30.60 -7.51 19.91
N LYS A 105 30.06 -8.68 19.48
CA LYS A 105 30.69 -9.48 18.44
C LYS A 105 30.74 -8.73 17.10
N ASN A 106 29.66 -8.04 16.75
CA ASN A 106 29.61 -7.17 15.58
C ASN A 106 30.68 -6.07 15.68
N LEU A 107 30.73 -5.38 16.84
CA LEU A 107 31.66 -4.28 17.10
C LEU A 107 33.13 -4.68 16.88
N TYR A 108 33.55 -5.77 17.52
CA TYR A 108 34.95 -6.20 17.46
C TYR A 108 35.33 -6.87 16.13
N THR A 109 34.35 -7.46 15.42
CA THR A 109 34.59 -8.09 14.13
C THR A 109 34.73 -7.06 13.01
N GLU A 110 33.82 -6.06 12.98
CA GLU A 110 33.77 -5.11 11.87
C GLU A 110 34.71 -3.92 12.04
N ILE A 111 34.90 -3.39 13.30
CA ILE A 111 35.79 -2.28 13.57
C ILE A 111 36.68 -2.62 14.79
N SER A 112 37.77 -3.31 14.55
CA SER A 112 38.75 -3.72 15.59
C SER A 112 39.74 -2.61 16.01
N HIS A 113 39.82 -1.51 15.27
CA HIS A 113 40.81 -0.41 15.46
C HIS A 113 40.10 0.94 15.72
N TRP A 114 40.92 1.97 15.99
CA TRP A 114 40.48 3.33 16.26
C TRP A 114 40.83 4.33 15.14
N ASP A 115 41.21 3.86 13.97
CA ASP A 115 41.50 4.69 12.81
C ASP A 115 40.19 5.08 12.10
N PHE A 116 39.66 6.27 12.42
CA PHE A 116 38.45 6.82 11.85
C PHE A 116 38.57 7.06 10.35
N ASP A 117 39.71 7.55 9.87
CA ASP A 117 39.90 7.89 8.47
C ASP A 117 39.94 6.63 7.59
N LYS A 118 40.50 5.52 8.14
CA LYS A 118 40.40 4.21 7.49
C LYS A 118 38.95 3.74 7.41
N VAL A 119 38.16 3.79 8.50
CA VAL A 119 36.74 3.40 8.49
C VAL A 119 35.96 4.22 7.48
N LYS A 120 36.17 5.55 7.43
CA LYS A 120 35.58 6.44 6.44
C LYS A 120 35.95 6.07 5.01
N SER A 121 37.23 5.76 4.77
CA SER A 121 37.70 5.34 3.45
C SER A 121 37.11 4.00 3.02
N ASP A 122 37.07 3.01 3.93
CA ASP A 122 36.52 1.69 3.67
C ASP A 122 35.00 1.78 3.37
N ALA A 123 34.23 2.59 4.12
CA ALA A 123 32.82 2.85 3.86
C ALA A 123 32.60 3.51 2.49
N LYS A 124 33.42 4.50 2.14
CA LYS A 124 33.38 5.14 0.81
C LYS A 124 33.68 4.15 -0.30
N ALA A 125 34.68 3.27 -0.12
CA ALA A 125 35.01 2.24 -1.10
C ALA A 125 33.86 1.23 -1.26
N ALA A 126 33.23 0.79 -0.17
CA ALA A 126 32.06 -0.10 -0.21
C ALA A 126 30.88 0.52 -0.97
N TRP A 127 30.52 1.78 -0.67
CA TRP A 127 29.48 2.49 -1.40
C TRP A 127 29.81 2.69 -2.87
N ASN A 128 31.06 3.03 -3.21
CA ASN A 128 31.47 3.16 -4.59
C ASN A 128 31.36 1.83 -5.35
N ALA A 129 31.66 0.70 -4.70
CA ALA A 129 31.49 -0.62 -5.32
C ALA A 129 30.02 -0.91 -5.66
N GLU A 130 29.09 -0.56 -4.75
CA GLU A 130 27.66 -0.72 -4.99
C GLU A 130 27.16 0.23 -6.09
N LEU A 131 27.51 1.51 -6.04
CA LEU A 131 27.10 2.51 -7.03
C LEU A 131 27.70 2.24 -8.43
N ASN A 132 28.87 1.60 -8.50
CA ASN A 132 29.48 1.20 -9.77
C ASN A 132 28.77 0.05 -10.48
N LYS A 133 27.73 -0.56 -9.88
CA LYS A 133 26.90 -1.55 -10.60
C LYS A 133 26.19 -0.92 -11.79
N ILE A 134 25.87 0.38 -11.72
CA ILE A 134 25.38 1.17 -12.86
C ILE A 134 26.21 2.45 -12.94
N THR A 135 26.85 2.69 -14.08
CA THR A 135 27.59 3.92 -14.32
C THR A 135 26.99 4.69 -15.48
N VAL A 136 26.97 6.02 -15.35
CA VAL A 136 26.48 6.92 -16.42
C VAL A 136 27.59 7.86 -16.84
N SER A 137 27.58 8.29 -18.10
CA SER A 137 28.50 9.30 -18.60
C SER A 137 27.77 10.39 -19.39
N GLY A 138 28.29 11.61 -19.31
CA GLY A 138 27.63 12.80 -19.84
C GLY A 138 26.45 13.24 -18.96
N GLY A 139 25.58 14.10 -19.50
CA GLY A 139 24.52 14.76 -18.72
C GLY A 139 25.01 16.02 -18.00
N THR A 140 24.11 16.71 -17.29
CA THR A 140 24.42 17.85 -16.43
C THR A 140 24.78 17.39 -15.02
N ASP A 141 25.43 18.26 -14.23
CA ASP A 141 25.74 17.98 -12.82
C ASP A 141 24.47 17.64 -12.03
N SER A 142 23.36 18.34 -12.28
CA SER A 142 22.06 18.05 -11.66
C SER A 142 21.54 16.67 -12.02
N GLN A 143 21.67 16.25 -13.27
CA GLN A 143 21.24 14.90 -13.69
C GLN A 143 22.11 13.81 -13.06
N LEU A 144 23.43 14.03 -12.96
CA LEU A 144 24.37 13.11 -12.29
C LEU A 144 24.06 13.01 -10.79
N THR A 145 23.83 14.15 -10.14
CA THR A 145 23.43 14.20 -8.73
C THR A 145 22.14 13.42 -8.51
N ASN A 146 21.09 13.68 -9.29
CA ASN A 146 19.81 12.97 -9.17
C ASN A 146 19.99 11.46 -9.39
N PHE A 147 20.77 11.05 -10.39
CA PHE A 147 20.96 9.64 -10.72
C PHE A 147 21.65 8.87 -9.61
N TYR A 148 22.80 9.38 -9.13
CA TYR A 148 23.54 8.67 -8.09
C TYR A 148 22.88 8.78 -6.72
N THR A 149 22.16 9.85 -6.43
CA THR A 149 21.30 9.94 -5.23
C THR A 149 20.16 8.91 -5.30
N ALA A 150 19.50 8.79 -6.43
CA ALA A 150 18.46 7.78 -6.63
C ALA A 150 19.03 6.36 -6.50
N LEU A 151 20.17 6.07 -7.13
CA LEU A 151 20.82 4.76 -7.00
C LEU A 151 21.24 4.45 -5.56
N TYR A 152 21.71 5.48 -4.81
CA TYR A 152 22.02 5.36 -3.39
C TYR A 152 20.75 5.04 -2.58
N HIS A 153 19.63 5.74 -2.79
CA HIS A 153 18.36 5.47 -2.11
C HIS A 153 17.87 4.04 -2.34
N VAL A 154 17.92 3.54 -3.58
CA VAL A 154 17.58 2.15 -3.91
C VAL A 154 18.35 1.15 -3.05
N MET A 155 19.60 1.46 -2.68
CA MET A 155 20.48 0.54 -1.93
C MET A 155 20.45 0.75 -0.40
N THR A 156 19.64 1.69 0.11
CA THR A 156 19.51 1.92 1.56
C THR A 156 18.61 0.91 2.25
N VAL A 157 17.62 0.40 1.56
CA VAL A 157 16.71 -0.65 2.02
C VAL A 157 16.54 -1.69 0.91
N PRO A 158 16.24 -2.97 1.24
CA PRO A 158 16.13 -3.59 2.57
C PRO A 158 17.44 -3.60 3.38
N ASN A 159 17.31 -3.54 4.71
CA ASN A 159 18.46 -3.50 5.61
C ASN A 159 18.93 -4.90 5.99
N LEU A 160 20.23 -5.08 6.11
CA LEU A 160 20.80 -6.30 6.68
C LEU A 160 20.37 -6.45 8.14
N PHE A 161 19.72 -7.57 8.48
CA PHE A 161 19.11 -7.82 9.78
C PHE A 161 19.60 -9.13 10.40
N MET A 162 20.90 -9.22 10.60
CA MET A 162 21.55 -10.33 11.29
C MET A 162 22.92 -9.91 11.83
N ASP A 163 23.41 -10.60 12.85
CA ASP A 163 24.74 -10.46 13.41
C ASP A 163 25.82 -11.09 12.52
N VAL A 164 27.11 -10.81 12.77
CA VAL A 164 28.24 -11.36 12.01
C VAL A 164 28.35 -12.89 12.10
N ASP A 165 27.72 -13.50 13.10
CA ASP A 165 27.65 -14.96 13.27
C ASP A 165 26.40 -15.59 12.65
N GLY A 166 25.61 -14.81 11.91
CA GLY A 166 24.41 -15.26 11.23
C GLY A 166 23.15 -15.27 12.09
N ARG A 167 23.24 -14.94 13.39
CA ARG A 167 22.05 -14.88 14.24
C ARG A 167 21.16 -13.68 13.88
N TYR A 168 19.83 -13.87 13.91
CA TYR A 168 18.84 -12.81 13.70
C TYR A 168 17.58 -13.05 14.54
N ARG A 169 16.79 -12.02 14.74
CA ARG A 169 15.47 -12.11 15.36
C ARG A 169 14.43 -12.42 14.29
N GLY A 170 13.72 -13.57 14.42
CA GLY A 170 12.67 -13.99 13.51
C GLY A 170 11.32 -13.36 13.79
N ARG A 171 10.32 -13.59 12.90
CA ARG A 171 8.94 -13.10 13.05
C ARG A 171 8.18 -13.72 14.23
N ASP A 172 8.67 -14.83 14.79
CA ASP A 172 8.23 -15.42 16.05
C ASP A 172 8.91 -14.80 17.28
N PHE A 173 9.71 -13.75 17.06
CA PHE A 173 10.52 -13.03 18.04
C PHE A 173 11.61 -13.86 18.71
N LYS A 174 11.90 -15.05 18.21
CA LYS A 174 12.98 -15.90 18.68
C LYS A 174 14.28 -15.63 17.89
N THR A 175 15.38 -16.08 18.45
CA THR A 175 16.67 -16.05 17.77
C THR A 175 16.80 -17.25 16.84
N HIS A 176 17.12 -16.99 15.59
CA HIS A 176 17.43 -17.95 14.55
C HIS A 176 18.83 -17.71 14.00
N THR A 177 19.32 -18.63 13.17
CA THR A 177 20.61 -18.49 12.45
C THR A 177 20.38 -18.68 10.96
N ALA A 178 20.82 -17.72 10.16
CA ALA A 178 20.80 -17.80 8.71
C ALA A 178 21.96 -18.69 8.23
N ASP A 179 21.66 -19.71 7.43
CA ASP A 179 22.64 -20.61 6.84
C ASP A 179 22.67 -20.45 5.32
N GLY A 180 23.83 -20.04 4.80
CA GLY A 180 24.05 -19.86 3.37
C GLY A 180 23.31 -18.70 2.71
N TYR A 181 22.76 -17.76 3.47
CA TYR A 181 22.12 -16.52 3.00
C TYR A 181 22.27 -15.39 4.02
N SER A 182 22.00 -14.16 3.59
CA SER A 182 21.88 -13.00 4.48
C SER A 182 20.40 -12.70 4.74
N ASN A 183 20.06 -12.51 6.02
CA ASN A 183 18.70 -12.14 6.43
C ASN A 183 18.52 -10.62 6.42
N TYR A 184 17.37 -10.16 5.94
CA TYR A 184 17.06 -8.74 5.76
C TYR A 184 15.75 -8.35 6.44
N THR A 185 15.52 -7.04 6.57
CA THR A 185 14.28 -6.41 7.06
C THR A 185 13.97 -5.15 6.27
N VAL A 186 12.82 -4.56 6.50
CA VAL A 186 12.23 -3.40 5.81
C VAL A 186 11.85 -3.76 4.38
N PHE A 187 10.70 -4.43 4.28
CA PHE A 187 10.12 -4.83 3.01
C PHE A 187 8.76 -4.16 2.81
N SER A 188 8.74 -3.02 2.12
CA SER A 188 7.53 -2.33 1.66
C SER A 188 7.15 -2.87 0.28
N LEU A 189 6.50 -4.04 0.25
CA LEU A 189 6.36 -4.78 -0.99
C LEU A 189 5.31 -4.21 -1.95
N TRP A 190 4.29 -3.50 -1.45
CA TRP A 190 3.33 -2.77 -2.28
C TRP A 190 4.00 -1.75 -3.21
N ASP A 191 5.05 -1.11 -2.71
CA ASP A 191 5.82 -0.12 -3.45
C ASP A 191 6.86 -0.81 -4.33
N THR A 192 7.75 -1.57 -3.72
CA THR A 192 9.03 -1.99 -4.28
C THR A 192 8.92 -3.11 -5.32
N PHE A 193 7.80 -3.86 -5.39
CA PHE A 193 7.62 -4.88 -6.42
C PHE A 193 7.62 -4.29 -7.83
N ARG A 194 7.28 -3.00 -7.98
CA ARG A 194 7.05 -2.32 -9.28
C ARG A 194 8.35 -2.03 -10.02
N ALA A 195 9.40 -1.54 -9.34
CA ALA A 195 10.66 -1.19 -9.99
C ALA A 195 11.90 -1.57 -9.16
N ALA A 196 11.91 -1.43 -7.83
CA ALA A 196 13.08 -1.66 -7.01
C ALA A 196 13.52 -3.13 -7.05
N HIS A 197 12.62 -4.09 -6.78
CA HIS A 197 12.94 -5.51 -6.90
C HIS A 197 13.27 -5.93 -8.34
N PRO A 198 12.54 -5.50 -9.39
CA PRO A 198 12.96 -5.73 -10.78
C PRO A 198 14.35 -5.19 -11.11
N LEU A 199 14.76 -4.04 -10.58
CA LEU A 199 16.11 -3.51 -10.74
C LEU A 199 17.15 -4.44 -10.09
N TYR A 200 16.88 -4.95 -8.86
CA TYR A 200 17.77 -5.91 -8.21
C TYR A 200 17.94 -7.21 -9.02
N THR A 201 16.93 -7.66 -9.75
CA THR A 201 17.06 -8.83 -10.64
C THR A 201 18.10 -8.64 -11.74
N ILE A 202 18.46 -7.40 -12.05
CA ILE A 202 19.47 -7.02 -13.04
C ILE A 202 20.85 -6.89 -12.37
N ILE A 203 20.93 -6.10 -11.28
CA ILE A 203 22.22 -5.64 -10.72
C ILE A 203 22.63 -6.36 -9.44
N ASP A 204 21.73 -7.13 -8.81
CA ASP A 204 21.97 -7.74 -7.50
C ASP A 204 21.19 -9.06 -7.31
N ARG A 205 21.48 -10.02 -8.17
CA ARG A 205 20.78 -11.32 -8.22
C ARG A 205 21.01 -12.15 -6.96
N LYS A 206 22.21 -12.03 -6.37
CA LYS A 206 22.56 -12.70 -5.11
C LYS A 206 21.68 -12.18 -3.96
N ARG A 207 21.55 -10.85 -3.81
CA ARG A 207 20.66 -10.26 -2.79
C ARG A 207 19.20 -10.59 -3.05
N THR A 208 18.74 -10.56 -4.31
CA THR A 208 17.37 -10.97 -4.66
C THR A 208 17.06 -12.37 -4.15
N ARG A 209 18.00 -13.33 -4.34
CA ARG A 209 17.87 -14.67 -3.76
C ARG A 209 17.78 -14.64 -2.24
N ASP A 210 18.61 -13.85 -1.58
CA ASP A 210 18.66 -13.75 -0.12
C ASP A 210 17.38 -13.08 0.43
N PHE A 211 16.79 -12.13 -0.28
CA PHE A 211 15.46 -11.55 0.04
C PHE A 211 14.39 -12.63 0.00
N ILE A 212 14.34 -13.44 -1.06
CA ILE A 212 13.36 -14.53 -1.18
C ILE A 212 13.55 -15.57 -0.07
N LYS A 213 14.78 -15.95 0.27
CA LYS A 213 15.03 -16.82 1.43
C LYS A 213 14.54 -16.19 2.72
N THR A 214 14.73 -14.88 2.90
CA THR A 214 14.15 -14.14 4.03
C THR A 214 12.61 -14.23 4.04
N PHE A 215 11.94 -14.09 2.90
CA PHE A 215 10.47 -14.23 2.81
C PHE A 215 10.00 -15.64 3.21
N LEU A 216 10.74 -16.69 2.80
CA LEU A 216 10.37 -18.06 3.12
C LEU A 216 10.53 -18.36 4.61
N VAL A 217 11.61 -17.94 5.25
CA VAL A 217 11.74 -18.11 6.71
C VAL A 217 10.76 -17.23 7.47
N GLN A 218 10.40 -16.07 6.97
CA GLN A 218 9.33 -15.24 7.54
C GLN A 218 7.95 -15.90 7.40
N TYR A 219 7.70 -16.64 6.32
CA TYR A 219 6.51 -17.48 6.16
C TYR A 219 6.47 -18.57 7.21
N GLU A 220 7.55 -19.33 7.39
CA GLU A 220 7.64 -20.40 8.40
C GLU A 220 7.44 -19.89 9.83
N GLN A 221 8.05 -18.75 10.15
CA GLN A 221 8.03 -18.17 11.50
C GLN A 221 6.75 -17.38 11.81
N GLY A 222 6.14 -16.78 10.81
CA GLY A 222 5.00 -15.88 10.97
C GLY A 222 3.69 -16.37 10.32
N GLY A 223 3.70 -17.56 9.70
CA GLY A 223 2.51 -18.20 9.11
C GLY A 223 2.09 -17.65 7.74
N ARG A 224 2.75 -16.62 7.19
CA ARG A 224 2.48 -16.08 5.85
C ARG A 224 3.68 -15.31 5.29
N LEU A 225 3.74 -15.16 3.97
CA LEU A 225 4.70 -14.27 3.32
C LEU A 225 4.54 -12.81 3.80
N PRO A 226 5.62 -12.01 3.80
CA PRO A 226 5.53 -10.61 4.22
C PRO A 226 4.66 -9.76 3.28
N VAL A 227 3.97 -8.79 3.86
CA VAL A 227 3.26 -7.70 3.18
C VAL A 227 4.01 -6.40 3.37
N TRP A 228 4.22 -5.99 4.62
CA TRP A 228 5.05 -4.85 5.01
C TRP A 228 5.83 -5.17 6.30
N GLU A 229 6.96 -5.84 6.16
CA GLU A 229 7.75 -6.31 7.30
C GLU A 229 8.73 -5.25 7.78
N LEU A 230 8.79 -5.02 9.09
CA LEU A 230 9.68 -4.09 9.77
C LEU A 230 10.24 -4.71 11.07
N ALA A 231 11.57 -4.92 11.13
CA ALA A 231 12.30 -5.40 12.31
C ALA A 231 11.63 -6.65 12.94
N ALA A 232 11.37 -7.67 12.12
CA ALA A 232 10.69 -8.92 12.47
C ALA A 232 9.18 -8.78 12.80
N ASN A 233 8.57 -7.62 12.54
CA ASN A 233 7.13 -7.43 12.70
C ASN A 233 6.45 -7.33 11.33
N GLU A 234 5.31 -8.00 11.18
CA GLU A 234 4.40 -7.70 10.10
C GLU A 234 3.51 -6.52 10.50
N THR A 235 3.54 -5.47 9.73
CA THR A 235 2.77 -4.25 10.02
C THR A 235 1.45 -4.21 9.28
N ASP A 236 1.31 -4.95 8.17
CA ASP A 236 0.13 -4.91 7.31
C ASP A 236 -0.25 -3.49 6.85
N THR A 237 0.72 -2.62 6.71
CA THR A 237 0.46 -1.21 6.43
C THR A 237 -0.21 -1.01 5.08
N MET A 238 0.17 -1.78 4.05
CA MET A 238 -0.36 -1.66 2.69
C MET A 238 -1.15 -2.91 2.26
N ILE A 239 -1.77 -2.85 1.09
CA ILE A 239 -2.58 -3.91 0.50
C ILE A 239 -1.72 -4.92 -0.30
N GLY A 240 -2.35 -5.95 -0.82
CA GLY A 240 -1.70 -6.97 -1.66
C GLY A 240 -0.98 -8.05 -0.86
N TYR A 241 -0.44 -9.03 -1.58
CA TYR A 241 0.50 -10.05 -1.08
C TYR A 241 1.71 -10.15 -2.03
N HIS A 242 2.28 -8.98 -2.36
CA HIS A 242 3.23 -8.77 -3.45
C HIS A 242 4.59 -9.47 -3.28
N ALA A 243 4.86 -10.14 -2.16
CA ALA A 243 5.98 -11.08 -2.08
C ALA A 243 5.91 -12.12 -3.21
N VAL A 244 4.69 -12.50 -3.66
CA VAL A 244 4.51 -13.44 -4.79
C VAL A 244 5.02 -12.85 -6.10
N SER A 245 4.87 -11.54 -6.29
CA SER A 245 5.41 -10.84 -7.46
C SER A 245 6.94 -10.88 -7.49
N VAL A 246 7.59 -10.61 -6.36
CA VAL A 246 9.05 -10.65 -6.24
C VAL A 246 9.59 -12.05 -6.50
N ILE A 247 8.94 -13.07 -5.95
CA ILE A 247 9.29 -14.48 -6.16
C ILE A 247 9.13 -14.88 -7.64
N ALA A 248 7.99 -14.54 -8.24
CA ALA A 248 7.70 -14.86 -9.64
C ALA A 248 8.67 -14.14 -10.59
N ASP A 249 8.93 -12.84 -10.35
CA ASP A 249 9.85 -12.04 -11.17
C ASP A 249 11.29 -12.62 -11.15
N ALA A 250 11.75 -13.00 -9.96
CA ALA A 250 13.05 -13.67 -9.81
C ALA A 250 13.09 -15.02 -10.52
N ALA A 251 12.04 -15.86 -10.37
CA ALA A 251 11.96 -17.18 -10.96
C ALA A 251 11.97 -17.13 -12.49
N VAL A 252 11.11 -16.32 -13.12
CA VAL A 252 11.03 -16.19 -14.59
C VAL A 252 12.30 -15.57 -15.18
N LYS A 253 13.06 -14.80 -14.41
CA LYS A 253 14.37 -14.24 -14.79
C LYS A 253 15.54 -15.16 -14.47
N GLY A 254 15.28 -16.42 -14.05
CA GLY A 254 16.30 -17.44 -13.83
C GLY A 254 17.19 -17.20 -12.62
N ILE A 255 16.68 -16.56 -11.56
CA ILE A 255 17.38 -16.47 -10.27
C ILE A 255 17.08 -17.74 -9.48
N ASN A 256 18.15 -18.49 -9.19
CA ASN A 256 18.11 -19.79 -8.52
C ASN A 256 18.71 -19.71 -7.10
N GLY A 257 18.62 -20.82 -6.34
CA GLY A 257 19.24 -20.95 -5.02
C GLY A 257 18.27 -20.77 -3.85
N PHE A 258 16.97 -20.85 -4.12
CA PHE A 258 15.88 -21.08 -3.17
C PHE A 258 14.99 -22.22 -3.68
N ASP A 259 14.23 -22.87 -2.80
CA ASP A 259 13.30 -23.93 -3.22
C ASP A 259 12.02 -23.30 -3.81
N LEU A 260 11.85 -23.48 -5.12
CA LEU A 260 10.69 -22.92 -5.84
C LEU A 260 9.37 -23.64 -5.50
N ASN A 261 9.41 -24.93 -5.10
CA ASN A 261 8.20 -25.65 -4.68
C ASN A 261 7.73 -25.15 -3.29
N GLU A 262 8.65 -24.96 -2.36
CA GLU A 262 8.37 -24.34 -1.06
C GLU A 262 7.84 -22.92 -1.23
N ALA A 263 8.49 -22.10 -2.05
CA ALA A 263 8.03 -20.76 -2.39
C ALA A 263 6.60 -20.78 -2.96
N PHE A 264 6.29 -21.72 -3.86
CA PHE A 264 4.97 -21.87 -4.44
C PHE A 264 3.91 -22.24 -3.41
N ILE A 265 4.22 -23.07 -2.42
CA ILE A 265 3.32 -23.39 -1.30
C ILE A 265 3.03 -22.13 -0.49
N ALA A 266 4.05 -21.36 -0.15
CA ALA A 266 3.90 -20.11 0.60
C ALA A 266 3.10 -19.03 -0.17
N MET A 267 3.32 -18.94 -1.50
CA MET A 267 2.57 -18.05 -2.39
C MET A 267 1.07 -18.40 -2.38
N LYS A 268 0.74 -19.68 -2.57
CA LYS A 268 -0.65 -20.17 -2.54
C LYS A 268 -1.30 -19.90 -1.20
N HIS A 269 -0.60 -20.17 -0.10
CA HIS A 269 -1.13 -19.94 1.24
C HIS A 269 -1.53 -18.48 1.42
N SER A 270 -0.68 -17.54 1.01
CA SER A 270 -0.99 -16.10 1.09
C SER A 270 -2.25 -15.71 0.31
N ALA A 271 -2.46 -16.30 -0.89
CA ALA A 271 -3.61 -16.04 -1.75
C ALA A 271 -4.92 -16.73 -1.29
N GLU A 272 -4.84 -17.65 -0.33
CA GLU A 272 -5.95 -18.46 0.17
C GLU A 272 -6.32 -18.16 1.63
N LEU A 273 -5.69 -17.17 2.24
CA LEU A 273 -5.90 -16.75 3.62
C LEU A 273 -7.23 -15.99 3.76
N ARG A 274 -8.34 -16.73 3.85
CA ARG A 274 -9.71 -16.21 3.72
C ARG A 274 -10.05 -15.07 4.69
N GLU A 275 -9.49 -15.10 5.89
CA GLU A 275 -9.68 -14.07 6.93
C GLU A 275 -8.89 -12.78 6.64
N HIS A 276 -8.00 -12.78 5.65
CA HIS A 276 -7.16 -11.63 5.34
C HIS A 276 -7.85 -10.69 4.36
N ARG A 277 -8.14 -9.47 4.81
CA ARG A 277 -8.45 -8.25 4.03
C ARG A 277 -9.31 -8.45 2.78
N GLY A 278 -10.50 -9.08 2.94
CA GLY A 278 -11.47 -9.24 1.87
C GLY A 278 -11.20 -10.43 0.94
N LEU A 279 -10.17 -11.28 1.18
CA LEU A 279 -9.87 -12.44 0.34
C LEU A 279 -11.02 -13.44 0.28
N ALA A 280 -11.82 -13.61 1.36
CA ALA A 280 -12.99 -14.48 1.31
C ALA A 280 -13.98 -14.04 0.22
N ALA A 281 -14.34 -12.76 0.18
CA ALA A 281 -15.24 -12.21 -0.83
C ALA A 281 -14.62 -12.30 -2.24
N TYR A 282 -13.34 -11.96 -2.37
CA TYR A 282 -12.61 -12.07 -3.63
C TYR A 282 -12.60 -13.50 -4.20
N ILE A 283 -12.38 -14.52 -3.36
CA ILE A 283 -12.37 -15.91 -3.75
C ILE A 283 -13.79 -16.40 -4.13
N ASP A 284 -14.80 -16.06 -3.33
CA ASP A 284 -16.16 -16.59 -3.48
C ASP A 284 -16.95 -15.87 -4.56
N HIS A 285 -16.75 -14.56 -4.71
CA HIS A 285 -17.55 -13.71 -5.60
C HIS A 285 -16.78 -13.16 -6.80
N GLY A 286 -15.43 -13.26 -6.79
CA GLY A 286 -14.58 -12.67 -7.82
C GLY A 286 -14.51 -11.14 -7.78
N PHE A 287 -15.00 -10.53 -6.72
CA PHE A 287 -14.85 -9.11 -6.40
C PHE A 287 -15.03 -8.90 -4.88
N ILE A 288 -14.69 -7.71 -4.41
CA ILE A 288 -14.89 -7.26 -3.04
C ILE A 288 -15.90 -6.11 -3.09
N SER A 289 -17.01 -6.20 -2.33
CA SER A 289 -17.94 -5.09 -2.19
C SER A 289 -17.44 -4.08 -1.14
N THR A 290 -18.01 -2.88 -1.13
CA THR A 290 -17.70 -1.88 -0.11
C THR A 290 -18.14 -2.31 1.29
N GLU A 291 -19.11 -3.22 1.39
CA GLU A 291 -19.56 -3.80 2.67
C GLU A 291 -18.64 -4.91 3.16
N ASP A 292 -17.90 -5.60 2.24
CA ASP A 292 -16.99 -6.67 2.62
C ASP A 292 -15.67 -6.11 3.18
N GLU A 293 -15.11 -5.09 2.48
CA GLU A 293 -13.80 -4.58 2.87
C GLU A 293 -13.54 -3.19 2.23
N ARG A 294 -12.79 -2.34 2.93
CA ARG A 294 -12.27 -1.08 2.39
C ARG A 294 -11.24 -1.33 1.29
N GLU A 295 -10.94 -0.31 0.50
CA GLU A 295 -9.97 -0.37 -0.61
C GLU A 295 -10.34 -1.48 -1.61
N SER A 296 -11.64 -1.75 -1.71
CA SER A 296 -12.20 -2.89 -2.41
C SER A 296 -11.77 -2.95 -3.88
N VAL A 297 -11.74 -1.80 -4.57
CA VAL A 297 -11.31 -1.73 -5.98
C VAL A 297 -9.82 -2.02 -6.11
N SER A 298 -8.99 -1.35 -5.33
CA SER A 298 -7.54 -1.53 -5.36
C SER A 298 -7.14 -2.97 -5.03
N LYS A 299 -7.76 -3.55 -3.98
CA LYS A 299 -7.50 -4.94 -3.57
C LYS A 299 -7.86 -5.95 -4.66
N VAL A 300 -9.01 -5.80 -5.34
CA VAL A 300 -9.37 -6.71 -6.44
C VAL A 300 -8.35 -6.65 -7.57
N LEU A 301 -7.89 -5.45 -7.94
CA LEU A 301 -6.91 -5.25 -9.00
C LEU A 301 -5.56 -5.86 -8.64
N GLU A 302 -5.07 -5.60 -7.45
CA GLU A 302 -3.75 -6.06 -7.01
C GLU A 302 -3.74 -7.55 -6.68
N TYR A 303 -4.79 -8.10 -6.08
CA TYR A 303 -4.92 -9.54 -5.89
C TYR A 303 -5.01 -10.30 -7.24
N ALA A 304 -5.67 -9.71 -8.24
CA ALA A 304 -5.71 -10.31 -9.58
C ALA A 304 -4.31 -10.35 -10.22
N TYR A 305 -3.49 -9.34 -10.02
CA TYR A 305 -2.10 -9.33 -10.47
C TYR A 305 -1.24 -10.33 -9.69
N ASP A 306 -1.39 -10.39 -8.37
CA ASP A 306 -0.67 -11.35 -7.52
C ASP A 306 -1.01 -12.81 -7.90
N ASP A 307 -2.29 -13.10 -8.18
CA ASP A 307 -2.72 -14.42 -8.67
C ASP A 307 -2.09 -14.78 -10.02
N TRP A 308 -1.92 -13.81 -10.92
CA TRP A 308 -1.21 -14.04 -12.17
C TRP A 308 0.26 -14.42 -11.92
N CYS A 309 0.92 -13.78 -10.95
CA CYS A 309 2.28 -14.13 -10.55
C CYS A 309 2.37 -15.58 -10.05
N ILE A 310 1.38 -16.04 -9.27
CA ILE A 310 1.27 -17.44 -8.83
C ILE A 310 1.08 -18.37 -10.04
N ALA A 311 0.26 -17.97 -11.01
CA ALA A 311 0.06 -18.75 -12.23
C ALA A 311 1.35 -18.91 -13.04
N GLN A 312 2.21 -17.89 -13.14
CA GLN A 312 3.50 -17.98 -13.81
C GLN A 312 4.38 -19.07 -13.16
N VAL A 313 4.47 -19.09 -11.83
CA VAL A 313 5.25 -20.10 -11.10
C VAL A 313 4.61 -21.49 -11.23
N ALA A 314 3.28 -21.59 -11.18
CA ALA A 314 2.56 -22.85 -11.43
C ALA A 314 2.91 -23.43 -12.82
N GLN A 315 2.94 -22.58 -13.85
CA GLN A 315 3.31 -22.98 -15.21
C GLN A 315 4.76 -23.51 -15.27
N MET A 316 5.71 -22.81 -14.64
CA MET A 316 7.11 -23.25 -14.56
C MET A 316 7.27 -24.59 -13.87
N LEU A 317 6.45 -24.88 -12.85
CA LEU A 317 6.46 -26.14 -12.09
C LEU A 317 5.60 -27.24 -12.73
N GLY A 318 4.94 -26.98 -13.88
CA GLY A 318 4.04 -27.93 -14.53
C GLY A 318 2.76 -28.23 -13.78
N LYS A 319 2.33 -27.38 -12.85
CA LYS A 319 1.13 -27.54 -12.02
C LYS A 319 -0.09 -26.99 -12.75
N LYS A 320 -0.65 -27.77 -13.68
CA LYS A 320 -1.68 -27.35 -14.63
C LYS A 320 -2.96 -26.84 -13.95
N GLU A 321 -3.45 -27.55 -12.94
CA GLU A 321 -4.71 -27.17 -12.24
C GLU A 321 -4.55 -25.83 -11.51
N ASP A 322 -3.43 -25.62 -10.84
CA ASP A 322 -3.13 -24.35 -10.19
C ASP A 322 -2.96 -23.21 -11.23
N TYR A 323 -2.26 -23.48 -12.34
CA TYR A 323 -2.15 -22.52 -13.45
C TYR A 323 -3.53 -22.07 -13.97
N GLU A 324 -4.41 -23.01 -14.25
CA GLU A 324 -5.77 -22.71 -14.72
C GLU A 324 -6.59 -21.96 -13.67
N ARG A 325 -6.50 -22.35 -12.40
CA ARG A 325 -7.20 -21.71 -11.29
C ARG A 325 -6.77 -20.26 -11.12
N TYR A 326 -5.46 -20.00 -10.97
CA TYR A 326 -4.93 -18.67 -10.73
C TYR A 326 -5.00 -17.78 -11.99
N SER A 327 -4.88 -18.33 -13.20
CA SER A 327 -5.14 -17.59 -14.45
C SER A 327 -6.60 -17.12 -14.57
N ARG A 328 -7.57 -17.88 -14.05
CA ARG A 328 -8.97 -17.42 -13.97
C ARG A 328 -9.13 -16.31 -12.94
N ARG A 329 -8.60 -16.48 -11.71
CA ARG A 329 -8.67 -15.45 -10.66
C ARG A 329 -7.98 -14.15 -11.07
N ALA A 330 -6.88 -14.22 -11.79
CA ALA A 330 -6.15 -13.08 -12.34
C ALA A 330 -6.99 -12.18 -13.26
N GLN A 331 -8.14 -12.65 -13.73
CA GLN A 331 -9.10 -11.89 -14.54
C GLN A 331 -10.21 -11.22 -13.72
N SER A 332 -10.22 -11.36 -12.39
CA SER A 332 -11.25 -10.80 -11.49
C SER A 332 -11.42 -9.29 -11.59
N TYR A 333 -10.39 -8.56 -12.03
CA TYR A 333 -10.46 -7.13 -12.35
C TYR A 333 -11.61 -6.78 -13.33
N LYS A 334 -12.00 -7.73 -14.19
CA LYS A 334 -13.12 -7.55 -15.14
C LYS A 334 -14.48 -7.39 -14.43
N ASN A 335 -14.62 -7.89 -13.20
CA ASN A 335 -15.86 -7.84 -12.43
C ASN A 335 -16.13 -6.46 -11.79
N ILE A 336 -15.13 -5.59 -11.75
CA ILE A 336 -15.24 -4.24 -11.18
C ILE A 336 -15.09 -3.14 -12.24
N PHE A 337 -15.06 -3.50 -13.52
CA PHE A 337 -15.09 -2.55 -14.62
C PHE A 337 -16.53 -2.22 -15.00
N ASP A 338 -16.90 -0.95 -14.90
CA ASP A 338 -18.18 -0.44 -15.35
C ASP A 338 -18.07 0.13 -16.77
N SER A 339 -18.59 -0.59 -17.74
CA SER A 339 -18.56 -0.20 -19.16
C SER A 339 -19.35 1.10 -19.46
N SER A 340 -20.29 1.50 -18.60
CA SER A 340 -21.06 2.72 -18.79
C SER A 340 -20.27 3.97 -18.45
N SER A 341 -19.42 3.91 -17.42
CA SER A 341 -18.51 4.99 -17.04
C SER A 341 -17.13 4.85 -17.68
N GLY A 342 -16.74 3.63 -18.06
CA GLY A 342 -15.41 3.30 -18.57
C GLY A 342 -14.33 3.29 -17.51
N PHE A 343 -14.67 3.06 -16.23
CA PHE A 343 -13.73 3.05 -15.09
C PHE A 343 -13.86 1.77 -14.27
N MET A 344 -12.78 1.42 -13.56
CA MET A 344 -12.83 0.53 -12.40
C MET A 344 -13.59 1.24 -11.29
N ARG A 345 -14.61 0.56 -10.74
CA ARG A 345 -15.60 1.22 -9.91
C ARG A 345 -16.00 0.37 -8.72
N PRO A 346 -16.23 0.95 -7.53
CA PRO A 346 -16.66 0.18 -6.36
C PRO A 346 -18.08 -0.40 -6.57
N ARG A 347 -18.27 -1.62 -6.08
CA ARG A 347 -19.55 -2.32 -6.03
C ARG A 347 -20.06 -2.37 -4.60
N SER A 348 -21.39 -2.32 -4.47
CA SER A 348 -22.12 -2.46 -3.21
C SER A 348 -23.24 -3.49 -3.38
N ASN A 349 -23.97 -3.79 -2.32
CA ASN A 349 -25.19 -4.60 -2.39
C ASN A 349 -26.28 -3.99 -3.29
N ALA A 350 -26.28 -2.66 -3.48
CA ALA A 350 -27.22 -1.97 -4.37
C ALA A 350 -26.72 -1.87 -5.84
N GLY A 351 -25.55 -2.37 -6.14
CA GLY A 351 -24.93 -2.31 -7.47
C GLY A 351 -23.67 -1.45 -7.49
N TRP A 352 -23.50 -0.62 -8.52
CA TRP A 352 -22.40 0.35 -8.55
C TRP A 352 -22.67 1.46 -7.54
N VAL A 353 -21.62 1.85 -6.80
CA VAL A 353 -21.73 2.96 -5.83
C VAL A 353 -22.02 4.27 -6.56
N GLU A 354 -23.06 4.98 -6.12
CA GLU A 354 -23.51 6.26 -6.64
C GLU A 354 -23.57 7.34 -5.53
N PRO A 355 -23.34 8.65 -5.82
CA PRO A 355 -22.88 9.17 -7.11
C PRO A 355 -21.42 8.79 -7.39
N PHE A 356 -20.96 8.86 -8.64
CA PHE A 356 -19.61 8.52 -9.05
C PHE A 356 -18.91 9.68 -9.77
N ASP A 357 -17.86 10.20 -9.17
CA ASP A 357 -16.85 11.08 -9.81
C ASP A 357 -15.51 10.33 -9.87
N PRO A 358 -14.93 10.09 -11.04
CA PRO A 358 -13.65 9.36 -11.14
C PRO A 358 -12.45 10.08 -10.52
N ARG A 359 -12.58 11.37 -10.13
CA ARG A 359 -11.58 12.16 -9.40
C ARG A 359 -11.73 12.04 -7.89
N GLU A 360 -12.83 11.45 -7.43
CA GLU A 360 -13.13 11.37 -6.01
C GLU A 360 -12.21 10.36 -5.31
N VAL A 361 -11.51 10.84 -4.29
CA VAL A 361 -10.70 10.02 -3.38
C VAL A 361 -11.63 9.45 -2.32
N THR A 362 -11.87 8.14 -2.38
CA THR A 362 -12.76 7.41 -1.47
C THR A 362 -12.03 6.28 -0.75
N PHE A 363 -12.69 5.64 0.19
CA PHE A 363 -12.15 4.44 0.85
C PHE A 363 -12.20 3.16 -0.01
N ALA A 364 -12.71 3.23 -1.23
CA ALA A 364 -12.66 2.11 -2.16
C ALA A 364 -11.32 1.97 -2.88
N PHE A 365 -10.48 2.99 -2.82
CA PHE A 365 -9.16 3.05 -3.45
C PHE A 365 -8.06 3.27 -2.40
N THR A 366 -6.93 2.58 -2.56
CA THR A 366 -5.74 2.78 -1.73
C THR A 366 -5.01 4.02 -2.23
N GLU A 367 -5.01 5.08 -1.42
CA GLU A 367 -4.28 6.33 -1.68
C GLU A 367 -4.44 6.88 -3.11
N ALA A 368 -5.66 6.74 -3.66
CA ALA A 368 -5.90 7.02 -5.07
C ALA A 368 -7.38 7.31 -5.36
N ASN A 369 -7.68 7.48 -6.64
CA ASN A 369 -9.03 7.54 -7.19
C ASN A 369 -9.17 6.60 -8.40
N ALA A 370 -10.34 6.63 -9.06
CA ALA A 370 -10.63 5.74 -10.18
C ALA A 370 -9.70 5.98 -11.39
N TRP A 371 -9.24 7.19 -11.64
CA TRP A 371 -8.28 7.46 -12.70
C TRP A 371 -6.96 6.71 -12.48
N GLN A 372 -6.44 6.72 -11.24
CA GLN A 372 -5.14 6.16 -10.89
C GLN A 372 -5.15 4.64 -10.79
N TYR A 373 -6.33 4.00 -10.68
CA TYR A 373 -6.42 2.54 -10.65
C TYR A 373 -7.05 1.90 -11.89
N THR A 374 -7.77 2.65 -12.75
CA THR A 374 -8.40 2.07 -13.94
C THR A 374 -7.40 1.42 -14.90
N PHE A 375 -6.15 1.85 -14.90
CA PHE A 375 -5.11 1.29 -15.76
C PHE A 375 -4.29 0.18 -15.10
N PHE A 376 -4.62 -0.23 -13.87
CA PHE A 376 -3.89 -1.26 -13.16
C PHE A 376 -4.42 -2.67 -13.47
N ALA A 377 -4.00 -3.22 -14.60
CA ALA A 377 -4.07 -4.63 -14.93
C ALA A 377 -2.81 -5.02 -15.72
N PRO A 378 -1.61 -4.88 -15.12
CA PRO A 378 -0.36 -5.06 -15.84
C PRO A 378 -0.21 -6.48 -16.40
N GLN A 379 -0.83 -7.48 -15.78
CA GLN A 379 -0.85 -8.88 -16.23
C GLN A 379 -1.70 -9.13 -17.48
N ASP A 380 -2.64 -8.23 -17.82
CA ASP A 380 -3.59 -8.43 -18.92
C ASP A 380 -3.98 -7.09 -19.58
N ILE A 381 -2.97 -6.33 -20.01
CA ILE A 381 -3.19 -5.04 -20.70
C ILE A 381 -4.05 -5.23 -21.94
N SER A 382 -3.91 -6.36 -22.64
CA SER A 382 -4.73 -6.69 -23.81
C SER A 382 -6.21 -6.87 -23.45
N GLY A 383 -6.50 -7.55 -22.33
CA GLY A 383 -7.86 -7.71 -21.81
C GLY A 383 -8.45 -6.38 -21.33
N LEU A 384 -7.66 -5.53 -20.67
CA LEU A 384 -8.09 -4.20 -20.27
C LEU A 384 -8.38 -3.29 -21.48
N MET A 385 -7.58 -3.36 -22.53
CA MET A 385 -7.85 -2.67 -23.80
C MET A 385 -9.18 -3.11 -24.39
N ALA A 386 -9.45 -4.42 -24.39
CA ALA A 386 -10.72 -4.96 -24.89
C ALA A 386 -11.92 -4.42 -24.09
N LEU A 387 -11.83 -4.37 -22.75
CA LEU A 387 -12.88 -3.81 -21.88
C LEU A 387 -13.15 -2.33 -22.14
N ILE A 388 -12.11 -1.53 -22.39
CA ILE A 388 -12.22 -0.08 -22.65
C ILE A 388 -12.74 0.19 -24.10
N GLY A 389 -12.84 -0.83 -24.93
CA GLY A 389 -13.37 -0.71 -26.30
C GLY A 389 -12.31 -0.76 -27.40
N GLY A 390 -11.14 -1.35 -27.10
CA GLY A 390 -10.06 -1.60 -28.04
C GLY A 390 -8.95 -0.55 -28.01
N VAL A 391 -7.90 -0.80 -28.80
CA VAL A 391 -6.67 0.00 -28.80
C VAL A 391 -6.90 1.52 -28.99
N PRO A 392 -7.76 1.98 -29.95
CA PRO A 392 -7.98 3.42 -30.13
C PRO A 392 -8.65 4.10 -28.92
N GLN A 393 -9.60 3.42 -28.26
CA GLN A 393 -10.31 3.92 -27.08
C GLN A 393 -9.39 3.98 -25.87
N PHE A 394 -8.58 2.95 -25.69
CA PHE A 394 -7.58 2.89 -24.63
C PHE A 394 -6.54 4.03 -24.78
N ALA A 395 -6.03 4.25 -25.99
CA ALA A 395 -5.11 5.34 -26.27
C ALA A 395 -5.73 6.72 -25.96
N ARG A 396 -7.00 6.94 -26.33
CA ARG A 396 -7.72 8.18 -25.99
C ARG A 396 -7.91 8.34 -24.48
N LYS A 397 -8.22 7.25 -23.76
CA LYS A 397 -8.39 7.29 -22.31
C LYS A 397 -7.07 7.60 -21.59
N LEU A 398 -5.94 7.09 -22.09
CA LEU A 398 -4.61 7.50 -21.61
C LEU A 398 -4.34 9.01 -21.87
N ASP A 399 -4.69 9.51 -23.04
CA ASP A 399 -4.57 10.94 -23.34
C ASP A 399 -5.44 11.78 -22.39
N GLN A 400 -6.66 11.33 -22.09
CA GLN A 400 -7.55 11.97 -21.14
C GLN A 400 -6.98 11.97 -19.72
N LEU A 401 -6.36 10.89 -19.25
CA LEU A 401 -5.69 10.83 -17.94
C LEU A 401 -4.69 11.99 -17.77
N PHE A 402 -3.81 12.20 -18.76
CA PHE A 402 -2.77 13.24 -18.72
C PHE A 402 -3.29 14.65 -19.03
N ALA A 403 -4.50 14.79 -19.55
CA ALA A 403 -5.13 16.07 -19.90
C ALA A 403 -6.26 16.48 -18.95
N ALA A 404 -6.69 15.61 -18.06
CA ALA A 404 -7.75 15.89 -17.09
C ALA A 404 -7.38 17.04 -16.16
N ASP A 405 -8.38 17.63 -15.50
CA ASP A 405 -8.14 18.56 -14.40
C ASP A 405 -7.40 17.84 -13.26
N SER A 406 -6.34 18.45 -12.75
CA SER A 406 -5.52 17.89 -11.67
C SER A 406 -6.17 17.99 -10.27
N GLN A 407 -7.31 18.67 -10.13
CA GLN A 407 -8.02 18.71 -8.86
C GLN A 407 -8.65 17.35 -8.57
N THR A 408 -8.37 16.83 -7.38
CA THR A 408 -9.08 15.69 -6.78
C THR A 408 -10.28 16.19 -5.99
N THR A 409 -11.29 15.33 -5.82
CA THR A 409 -12.46 15.58 -4.96
C THR A 409 -12.53 14.52 -3.86
N GLY A 410 -13.47 14.62 -2.96
CA GLY A 410 -13.63 13.67 -1.85
C GLY A 410 -12.71 13.96 -0.67
N ARG A 411 -12.13 12.91 -0.09
CA ARG A 411 -11.25 13.06 1.07
C ARG A 411 -9.86 13.55 0.67
N GLU A 412 -9.20 14.26 1.58
CA GLU A 412 -7.80 14.62 1.42
C GLU A 412 -6.91 13.37 1.51
N GLN A 413 -5.94 13.27 0.60
CA GLN A 413 -4.92 12.22 0.59
C GLN A 413 -3.57 12.84 0.26
N VAL A 414 -2.69 12.85 1.25
CA VAL A 414 -1.39 13.55 1.18
C VAL A 414 -0.42 12.92 0.19
N ASP A 415 -0.59 11.64 -0.12
CA ASP A 415 0.31 10.89 -1.01
C ASP A 415 0.02 11.16 -2.50
N ILE A 416 -1.16 11.70 -2.85
CA ILE A 416 -1.49 12.06 -4.23
C ILE A 416 -0.78 13.37 -4.60
N THR A 417 0.46 13.26 -5.04
CA THR A 417 1.33 14.39 -5.42
C THR A 417 1.90 14.21 -6.82
N GLY A 418 2.55 15.24 -7.36
CA GLY A 418 3.17 15.17 -8.69
C GLY A 418 2.17 14.94 -9.82
N LEU A 419 1.06 15.66 -9.79
CA LEU A 419 -0.03 15.49 -10.75
C LEU A 419 0.30 16.09 -12.13
N ILE A 420 0.05 15.29 -13.18
CA ILE A 420 -0.06 15.72 -14.57
C ILE A 420 -1.42 15.21 -15.06
N GLY A 421 -2.41 16.08 -15.11
CA GLY A 421 -3.81 15.65 -15.19
C GLY A 421 -4.16 14.84 -13.94
N GLN A 422 -4.67 13.64 -14.11
CA GLN A 422 -4.93 12.70 -13.00
C GLN A 422 -3.85 11.61 -12.85
N TYR A 423 -2.76 11.67 -13.63
CA TYR A 423 -1.55 10.90 -13.36
C TYR A 423 -0.84 11.49 -12.14
N ALA A 424 -0.63 10.70 -11.08
CA ALA A 424 0.00 11.12 -9.84
C ALA A 424 1.36 10.43 -9.68
N HIS A 425 2.47 11.10 -10.03
CA HIS A 425 3.78 10.46 -9.99
C HIS A 425 4.26 10.17 -8.57
N GLY A 426 3.89 10.99 -7.60
CA GLY A 426 4.30 10.85 -6.22
C GLY A 426 3.67 9.67 -5.49
N ASN A 427 2.85 8.85 -6.17
CA ASN A 427 2.30 7.62 -5.59
C ASN A 427 2.32 6.46 -6.60
N GLU A 428 2.51 5.25 -6.12
CA GLU A 428 2.88 4.04 -6.85
C GLU A 428 1.88 3.56 -7.89
N PRO A 429 0.54 3.65 -7.68
CA PRO A 429 -0.44 3.16 -8.66
C PRO A 429 -0.25 3.73 -10.06
N SER A 430 0.34 4.92 -10.20
CA SER A 430 0.54 5.58 -11.49
C SER A 430 1.83 5.20 -12.24
N HIS A 431 2.83 4.60 -11.57
CA HIS A 431 4.20 4.49 -12.07
C HIS A 431 4.36 3.80 -13.43
N HIS A 432 3.48 2.85 -13.79
CA HIS A 432 3.52 2.14 -15.07
C HIS A 432 2.80 2.86 -16.21
N MET A 433 1.90 3.81 -15.91
CA MET A 433 0.92 4.33 -16.88
C MET A 433 1.55 5.08 -18.05
N ALA A 434 2.63 5.83 -17.82
CA ALA A 434 3.32 6.55 -18.89
C ALA A 434 3.92 5.59 -19.94
N TYR A 435 4.16 4.33 -19.57
CA TYR A 435 4.70 3.30 -20.47
C TYR A 435 3.63 2.54 -21.26
N LEU A 436 2.33 2.67 -20.90
CA LEU A 436 1.25 1.98 -21.58
C LEU A 436 1.05 2.41 -23.04
N TYR A 437 1.57 3.56 -23.42
CA TYR A 437 1.56 3.98 -24.82
C TYR A 437 2.36 3.05 -25.75
N ASN A 438 3.36 2.32 -25.23
CA ASN A 438 4.09 1.32 -26.00
C ASN A 438 3.17 0.17 -26.44
N TYR A 439 2.21 -0.21 -25.59
CA TYR A 439 1.27 -1.30 -25.83
C TYR A 439 0.17 -0.94 -26.85
N VAL A 440 -0.02 0.34 -27.12
CA VAL A 440 -0.97 0.87 -28.14
C VAL A 440 -0.28 1.38 -29.39
N GLY A 441 1.01 1.04 -29.60
CA GLY A 441 1.78 1.44 -30.77
C GLY A 441 2.06 2.95 -30.86
N GLN A 442 2.15 3.64 -29.71
CA GLN A 442 2.46 5.06 -29.64
C GLN A 442 3.68 5.37 -28.74
N PRO A 443 4.84 4.67 -28.91
CA PRO A 443 5.98 4.81 -27.99
C PRO A 443 6.55 6.21 -27.91
N TRP A 444 6.34 7.07 -28.91
CA TRP A 444 6.76 8.48 -28.86
C TRP A 444 6.06 9.25 -27.73
N LYS A 445 4.83 8.89 -27.37
CA LYS A 445 4.13 9.50 -26.23
C LYS A 445 4.75 9.05 -24.91
N THR A 446 5.10 7.77 -24.74
CA THR A 446 5.90 7.29 -23.62
C THR A 446 7.17 8.12 -23.47
N GLN A 447 7.92 8.28 -24.56
CA GLN A 447 9.21 8.99 -24.55
C GLN A 447 9.06 10.42 -24.04
N SER A 448 8.05 11.16 -24.52
CA SER A 448 7.81 12.54 -24.08
C SER A 448 7.30 12.62 -22.64
N ARG A 449 6.40 11.72 -22.22
CA ARG A 449 5.84 11.73 -20.85
C ARG A 449 6.90 11.38 -19.82
N VAL A 450 7.64 10.29 -20.03
CA VAL A 450 8.69 9.86 -19.13
C VAL A 450 9.79 10.90 -18.96
N ARG A 451 10.19 11.57 -20.07
CA ARG A 451 11.16 12.66 -20.01
C ARG A 451 10.63 13.85 -19.21
N ALA A 452 9.38 14.25 -19.43
CA ALA A 452 8.77 15.34 -18.68
C ALA A 452 8.66 15.02 -17.17
N ILE A 453 8.29 13.80 -16.82
CA ILE A 453 8.22 13.35 -15.42
C ILE A 453 9.60 13.43 -14.75
N MET A 454 10.66 12.91 -15.38
CA MET A 454 12.01 12.97 -14.83
C MET A 454 12.50 14.42 -14.63
N GLU A 455 12.17 15.33 -15.54
CA GLU A 455 12.59 16.73 -15.48
C GLU A 455 11.78 17.56 -14.49
N GLN A 456 10.50 17.22 -14.28
CA GLN A 456 9.61 17.97 -13.39
C GLN A 456 9.75 17.56 -11.91
N PHE A 457 9.90 16.26 -11.65
CA PHE A 457 9.67 15.71 -10.32
C PHE A 457 10.93 15.17 -9.62
N TYR A 458 12.10 15.27 -10.25
CA TYR A 458 13.39 14.89 -9.66
C TYR A 458 14.36 16.07 -9.72
N LYS A 459 14.71 16.61 -8.55
CA LYS A 459 15.54 17.80 -8.40
C LYS A 459 16.79 17.50 -7.58
N PRO A 460 17.93 18.24 -7.78
CA PRO A 460 19.17 18.03 -7.06
C PRO A 460 19.18 18.71 -5.67
N GLU A 461 18.04 18.87 -5.04
CA GLU A 461 17.87 19.47 -3.72
C GLU A 461 17.53 18.38 -2.67
N PRO A 462 17.70 18.67 -1.37
CA PRO A 462 17.40 17.73 -0.30
C PRO A 462 15.94 17.24 -0.28
N ASP A 463 14.99 18.07 -0.72
CA ASP A 463 13.56 17.79 -0.88
C ASP A 463 13.19 17.56 -2.36
N GLY A 464 14.13 17.04 -3.15
CA GLY A 464 14.04 16.96 -4.61
C GLY A 464 13.15 15.87 -5.16
N LEU A 465 12.55 15.00 -4.34
CA LEU A 465 11.55 14.02 -4.76
C LEU A 465 10.14 14.55 -4.55
N ILE A 466 9.27 14.28 -5.52
CA ILE A 466 7.84 14.51 -5.35
C ILE A 466 7.20 13.30 -4.66
N GLY A 467 6.61 13.48 -3.49
CA GLY A 467 6.07 12.38 -2.66
C GLY A 467 7.12 11.70 -1.79
N ASN A 468 6.75 10.55 -1.22
CA ASN A 468 7.63 9.72 -0.43
C ASN A 468 8.61 8.93 -1.31
N GLU A 469 9.73 8.50 -0.73
CA GLU A 469 10.75 7.73 -1.47
C GLU A 469 10.37 6.24 -1.58
N ASP A 470 9.68 5.73 -0.57
CA ASP A 470 9.07 4.41 -0.46
C ASP A 470 10.04 3.26 -0.74
N CYS A 471 11.06 3.20 0.12
CA CYS A 471 12.00 2.08 0.21
C CYS A 471 12.72 1.76 -1.12
N GLY A 472 13.05 2.79 -1.88
CA GLY A 472 13.77 2.67 -3.14
C GLY A 472 12.89 2.67 -4.39
N GLN A 473 11.56 2.68 -4.26
CA GLN A 473 10.67 2.57 -5.41
C GLN A 473 10.69 3.81 -6.32
N MET A 474 10.53 5.01 -5.75
CA MET A 474 10.59 6.26 -6.51
C MET A 474 11.94 6.43 -7.21
N SER A 475 13.00 6.09 -6.50
CA SER A 475 14.38 6.15 -7.01
C SER A 475 14.65 5.10 -8.08
N ALA A 476 14.16 3.87 -7.93
CA ALA A 476 14.31 2.81 -8.93
C ALA A 476 13.54 3.14 -10.23
N TRP A 477 12.36 3.77 -10.10
CA TRP A 477 11.65 4.31 -11.26
C TRP A 477 12.52 5.28 -12.06
N TYR A 478 13.17 6.23 -11.36
CA TYR A 478 14.05 7.20 -12.00
C TYR A 478 15.28 6.53 -12.65
N VAL A 479 15.97 5.63 -11.92
CA VAL A 479 17.16 4.93 -12.41
C VAL A 479 16.87 4.16 -13.70
N LEU A 480 15.79 3.35 -13.70
CA LEU A 480 15.38 2.57 -14.87
C LEU A 480 14.92 3.48 -16.03
N SER A 481 14.11 4.49 -15.74
CA SER A 481 13.62 5.44 -16.74
C SER A 481 14.75 6.26 -17.36
N ALA A 482 15.76 6.67 -16.57
CA ALA A 482 16.95 7.36 -17.04
C ALA A 482 17.85 6.44 -17.90
N ALA A 483 17.85 5.14 -17.61
CA ALA A 483 18.50 4.13 -18.46
C ALA A 483 17.69 3.83 -19.74
N GLY A 484 16.43 4.24 -19.83
CA GLY A 484 15.61 4.18 -21.02
C GLY A 484 14.66 2.98 -21.12
N PHE A 485 14.35 2.27 -20.04
CA PHE A 485 13.39 1.17 -20.04
C PHE A 485 12.76 0.96 -18.64
N TYR A 486 11.60 0.27 -18.57
CA TYR A 486 10.84 0.09 -17.33
C TYR A 486 10.07 -1.26 -17.32
N PRO A 487 10.01 -1.99 -16.19
CA PRO A 487 9.26 -3.23 -16.04
C PRO A 487 7.78 -2.94 -15.75
N VAL A 488 6.94 -2.84 -16.78
CA VAL A 488 5.49 -2.57 -16.62
C VAL A 488 4.79 -3.72 -15.90
N THR A 489 5.26 -4.94 -16.12
CA THR A 489 4.66 -6.17 -15.57
C THR A 489 5.76 -7.02 -14.91
N PRO A 490 6.14 -6.78 -13.64
CA PRO A 490 7.02 -7.69 -12.91
C PRO A 490 6.43 -9.12 -12.88
N GLY A 491 7.28 -10.14 -12.88
CA GLY A 491 6.85 -11.51 -13.18
C GLY A 491 6.89 -11.83 -14.69
N SER A 492 7.28 -10.85 -15.51
CA SER A 492 7.55 -10.97 -16.95
C SER A 492 9.02 -10.63 -17.25
N THR A 493 9.50 -11.06 -18.41
CA THR A 493 10.86 -10.74 -18.89
C THR A 493 10.92 -9.49 -19.76
N VAL A 494 9.82 -8.73 -19.88
CA VAL A 494 9.67 -7.62 -20.81
C VAL A 494 9.84 -6.27 -20.10
N TYR A 495 10.66 -5.38 -20.68
CA TYR A 495 10.82 -3.99 -20.27
C TYR A 495 10.35 -3.07 -21.40
N ALA A 496 9.40 -2.18 -21.14
CA ALA A 496 8.97 -1.16 -22.10
C ALA A 496 10.07 -0.10 -22.26
N ILE A 497 10.39 0.28 -23.51
CA ILE A 497 11.41 1.29 -23.81
C ILE A 497 10.81 2.70 -23.68
N GLY A 498 11.49 3.55 -22.91
CA GLY A 498 11.19 4.96 -22.68
C GLY A 498 12.12 5.90 -23.49
N SER A 499 12.64 6.94 -22.84
CA SER A 499 13.56 7.91 -23.39
C SER A 499 14.81 8.00 -22.52
N PRO A 500 15.96 7.41 -22.92
CA PRO A 500 17.18 7.44 -22.12
C PRO A 500 17.64 8.88 -21.88
N LEU A 501 18.09 9.15 -20.65
CA LEU A 501 18.47 10.50 -20.23
C LEU A 501 19.94 10.82 -20.53
N PHE A 502 20.83 9.82 -20.40
CA PHE A 502 22.28 9.98 -20.51
C PHE A 502 22.82 9.54 -21.88
N PRO A 503 23.93 10.14 -22.35
CA PRO A 503 24.65 9.64 -23.53
C PRO A 503 25.08 8.18 -23.41
N GLU A 504 25.45 7.73 -22.23
CA GLU A 504 25.78 6.32 -21.96
C GLU A 504 25.33 5.93 -20.56
N VAL A 505 24.65 4.75 -20.45
CA VAL A 505 24.37 4.04 -19.20
C VAL A 505 24.94 2.65 -19.32
N ARG A 506 25.75 2.22 -18.35
CA ARG A 506 26.43 0.94 -18.33
C ARG A 506 26.02 0.13 -17.12
N PHE A 507 25.51 -1.06 -17.33
CA PHE A 507 25.22 -2.05 -16.30
C PHE A 507 26.38 -3.04 -16.19
N ASN A 508 27.03 -3.09 -15.04
CA ASN A 508 28.07 -4.06 -14.71
C ASN A 508 27.40 -5.26 -14.03
N LEU A 509 27.20 -6.35 -14.78
CA LEU A 509 26.38 -7.48 -14.35
C LEU A 509 27.19 -8.46 -13.49
N GLU A 510 26.55 -9.13 -12.52
CA GLU A 510 27.19 -10.12 -11.64
C GLU A 510 27.79 -11.33 -12.41
N ASN A 511 27.33 -11.62 -13.62
CA ASN A 511 27.88 -12.67 -14.49
C ASN A 511 29.17 -12.24 -15.21
N GLY A 512 29.73 -11.07 -14.86
CA GLY A 512 30.96 -10.52 -15.45
C GLY A 512 30.78 -9.85 -16.81
N LYS A 513 29.56 -9.81 -17.34
CA LYS A 513 29.24 -9.13 -18.60
C LYS A 513 28.86 -7.68 -18.34
N THR A 514 28.82 -6.89 -19.40
CA THR A 514 28.39 -5.51 -19.38
C THR A 514 27.30 -5.30 -20.43
N PHE A 515 26.23 -4.61 -20.06
CA PHE A 515 25.23 -4.12 -21.00
C PHE A 515 25.27 -2.60 -21.06
N VAL A 516 25.32 -2.02 -22.25
CA VAL A 516 25.46 -0.56 -22.44
C VAL A 516 24.26 -0.04 -23.21
N VAL A 517 23.59 0.96 -22.66
CA VAL A 517 22.63 1.80 -23.40
C VAL A 517 23.37 3.06 -23.85
N ARG A 518 23.43 3.29 -25.17
CA ARG A 518 24.16 4.41 -25.77
C ARG A 518 23.23 5.27 -26.59
N VAL A 519 23.37 6.59 -26.46
CA VAL A 519 22.62 7.58 -27.24
C VAL A 519 23.55 8.28 -28.22
N VAL A 520 23.23 8.17 -29.49
CA VAL A 520 23.88 8.94 -30.57
C VAL A 520 22.99 10.14 -30.90
N SER A 521 23.60 11.29 -31.15
CA SER A 521 22.90 12.56 -31.40
C SER A 521 22.06 13.04 -30.22
N GLY A 522 22.53 12.74 -29.00
CA GLY A 522 21.91 13.18 -27.75
C GLY A 522 22.08 14.69 -27.54
N SER A 523 20.98 15.41 -27.44
CA SER A 523 20.91 16.76 -26.88
C SER A 523 19.68 16.83 -25.96
N GLY A 524 19.61 17.77 -25.04
CA GLY A 524 18.46 17.94 -24.17
C GLY A 524 17.11 18.08 -24.89
N ARG A 525 17.13 18.46 -26.17
CA ARG A 525 15.94 18.58 -27.02
C ARG A 525 15.59 17.30 -27.77
N ASN A 526 16.48 16.30 -27.81
CA ASN A 526 16.31 15.08 -28.58
C ASN A 526 15.71 13.99 -27.67
N VAL A 527 14.38 14.02 -27.55
CA VAL A 527 13.61 13.15 -26.66
C VAL A 527 13.14 11.87 -27.36
N TYR A 528 13.01 11.91 -28.70
CA TYR A 528 12.34 10.87 -29.47
C TYR A 528 13.35 9.95 -30.19
N ILE A 529 13.14 8.64 -30.03
CA ILE A 529 13.93 7.62 -30.71
C ILE A 529 13.60 7.65 -32.21
N GLN A 530 14.63 7.86 -33.06
CA GLN A 530 14.51 7.80 -34.48
C GLN A 530 14.84 6.41 -35.04
N SER A 531 15.83 5.74 -34.47
CA SER A 531 16.19 4.35 -34.76
C SER A 531 16.91 3.73 -33.58
N ALA A 532 16.96 2.41 -33.53
CA ALA A 532 17.71 1.66 -32.52
C ALA A 532 18.50 0.51 -33.16
N LYS A 533 19.60 0.10 -32.51
CA LYS A 533 20.35 -1.10 -32.82
C LYS A 533 20.66 -1.86 -31.53
N LEU A 534 20.41 -3.16 -31.53
CA LEU A 534 20.84 -4.07 -30.49
C LEU A 534 22.00 -4.94 -31.01
N ASN A 535 23.16 -4.81 -30.41
CA ASN A 535 24.39 -5.51 -30.82
C ASN A 535 24.69 -5.33 -32.32
N GLY A 536 24.58 -4.08 -32.80
CA GLY A 536 24.83 -3.70 -34.20
C GLY A 536 23.68 -4.00 -35.19
N LYS A 537 22.68 -4.80 -34.80
CA LYS A 537 21.54 -5.16 -35.66
C LYS A 537 20.38 -4.16 -35.45
N SER A 538 19.66 -3.82 -36.51
CA SER A 538 18.48 -2.95 -36.43
C SER A 538 17.46 -3.51 -35.43
N TYR A 539 16.93 -2.64 -34.55
CA TYR A 539 16.02 -3.00 -33.49
C TYR A 539 14.79 -2.09 -33.51
N ASN A 540 13.66 -2.65 -33.94
CA ASN A 540 12.44 -1.89 -34.15
C ASN A 540 11.35 -2.18 -33.08
N LYS A 541 11.73 -2.90 -31.99
CA LYS A 541 10.82 -3.17 -30.88
C LYS A 541 10.80 -2.01 -29.89
N SER A 542 9.63 -1.65 -29.40
CA SER A 542 9.47 -0.69 -28.30
C SER A 542 9.60 -1.32 -26.91
N PHE A 543 10.21 -2.49 -26.83
CA PHE A 543 10.51 -3.22 -25.60
C PHE A 543 11.84 -3.95 -25.69
N LEU A 544 12.45 -4.27 -24.54
CA LEU A 544 13.68 -5.04 -24.37
C LEU A 544 13.36 -6.31 -23.55
N LEU A 545 14.02 -7.42 -23.84
CA LEU A 545 13.89 -8.63 -23.04
C LEU A 545 14.99 -8.71 -21.97
N HIS A 546 14.67 -9.23 -20.80
CA HIS A 546 15.64 -9.46 -19.71
C HIS A 546 16.87 -10.25 -20.19
N GLN A 547 16.66 -11.27 -21.02
CA GLN A 547 17.75 -12.09 -21.55
C GLN A 547 18.70 -11.28 -22.46
N ASP A 548 18.18 -10.32 -23.25
CA ASP A 548 19.01 -9.46 -24.09
C ASP A 548 19.96 -8.61 -23.24
N LEU A 549 19.46 -8.10 -22.11
CA LEU A 549 20.23 -7.34 -21.14
C LEU A 549 21.28 -8.22 -20.44
N MET A 550 20.88 -9.39 -19.93
CA MET A 550 21.77 -10.30 -19.19
C MET A 550 22.83 -10.97 -20.06
N ASN A 551 22.61 -11.06 -21.38
CA ASN A 551 23.63 -11.53 -22.31
C ASN A 551 24.79 -10.55 -22.50
N GLY A 552 24.62 -9.30 -22.07
CA GLY A 552 25.57 -8.22 -22.30
C GLY A 552 25.52 -7.70 -23.73
N GLY A 553 26.36 -6.70 -24.02
CA GLY A 553 26.39 -6.03 -25.33
C GLY A 553 25.91 -4.59 -25.27
N GLU A 554 25.32 -4.06 -26.36
CA GLU A 554 24.90 -2.68 -26.41
C GLU A 554 23.54 -2.47 -27.11
N LEU A 555 22.77 -1.52 -26.58
CA LEU A 555 21.58 -0.98 -27.20
C LEU A 555 21.85 0.48 -27.58
N VAL A 556 21.89 0.79 -28.86
CA VAL A 556 22.24 2.12 -29.38
C VAL A 556 20.98 2.80 -29.90
N PHE A 557 20.66 3.94 -29.37
CA PHE A 557 19.57 4.79 -29.84
C PHE A 557 20.09 6.00 -30.63
N THR A 558 19.50 6.28 -31.79
CA THR A 558 19.63 7.57 -32.46
C THR A 558 18.44 8.40 -32.07
N MET A 559 18.69 9.55 -31.41
CA MET A 559 17.62 10.41 -30.89
C MET A 559 17.38 11.62 -31.77
N GLY A 560 16.18 12.21 -31.75
CA GLY A 560 15.81 13.42 -32.47
C GLY A 560 14.75 14.25 -31.73
N PRO A 561 14.55 15.54 -32.23
CA PRO A 561 13.66 16.47 -31.55
C PRO A 561 12.17 16.31 -31.94
N ARG A 562 11.84 15.46 -32.89
CA ARG A 562 10.46 15.26 -33.40
C ARG A 562 10.02 13.80 -33.16
N PRO A 563 8.72 13.56 -32.86
CA PRO A 563 8.18 12.21 -32.73
C PRO A 563 8.41 11.38 -33.99
N ASN A 564 8.90 10.16 -33.84
CA ASN A 564 8.94 9.15 -34.90
C ASN A 564 7.79 8.16 -34.68
N VAL A 565 6.72 8.35 -35.43
CA VAL A 565 5.49 7.53 -35.33
C VAL A 565 5.62 6.14 -35.98
N LYS A 566 6.78 5.82 -36.59
CA LYS A 566 7.02 4.54 -37.26
C LYS A 566 7.91 3.59 -36.45
N TRP A 567 8.80 4.13 -35.59
CA TRP A 567 9.65 3.29 -34.78
C TRP A 567 8.89 2.65 -33.61
N GLY A 568 9.12 1.38 -33.37
CA GLY A 568 8.51 0.65 -32.26
C GLY A 568 7.04 0.31 -32.44
N THR A 569 6.51 0.43 -33.69
CA THR A 569 5.10 0.20 -33.99
C THR A 569 4.94 -0.99 -34.93
N GLY A 570 3.73 -1.54 -34.97
CA GLY A 570 3.35 -2.67 -35.82
C GLY A 570 3.55 -4.03 -35.15
N LYS A 571 2.88 -5.04 -35.70
CA LYS A 571 2.82 -6.39 -35.16
C LYS A 571 4.20 -6.97 -34.80
N GLY A 572 4.40 -7.31 -33.53
CA GLY A 572 5.64 -7.89 -32.98
C GLY A 572 6.69 -6.87 -32.55
N ASN A 573 6.44 -5.56 -32.73
CA ASN A 573 7.28 -4.49 -32.25
C ASN A 573 6.75 -3.82 -30.96
N GLU A 574 5.47 -4.05 -30.63
CA GLU A 574 4.84 -3.60 -29.40
C GLU A 574 4.98 -4.68 -28.31
N PRO A 575 5.14 -4.31 -27.04
CA PRO A 575 5.07 -5.27 -25.96
C PRO A 575 3.63 -5.81 -25.84
N VAL A 576 3.50 -7.04 -25.36
CA VAL A 576 2.21 -7.69 -25.14
C VAL A 576 2.17 -8.20 -23.70
N SER A 577 1.07 -7.90 -23.02
CA SER A 577 0.69 -8.51 -21.75
C SER A 577 -0.73 -9.01 -21.87
N ARG A 578 -0.91 -10.32 -21.67
CA ARG A 578 -2.22 -10.99 -21.74
C ARG A 578 -2.22 -12.26 -20.91
N ILE A 579 -3.37 -12.65 -20.46
CA ILE A 579 -3.60 -13.95 -19.84
C ILE A 579 -3.99 -14.93 -20.95
N ASP A 580 -3.20 -15.99 -21.11
CA ASP A 580 -3.53 -17.10 -22.01
C ASP A 580 -4.45 -18.09 -21.28
N GLY A 581 -5.60 -18.44 -21.90
CA GLY A 581 -6.56 -19.38 -21.31
C GLY A 581 -8.02 -18.99 -21.54
N ALA A 582 -8.92 -19.68 -20.86
CA ALA A 582 -10.35 -19.40 -20.95
C ALA A 582 -10.69 -18.09 -20.24
N GLU A 583 -11.35 -17.18 -20.94
CA GLU A 583 -11.88 -15.96 -20.30
C GLU A 583 -12.92 -16.34 -19.22
N ILE A 584 -12.95 -15.56 -18.14
CA ILE A 584 -14.01 -15.70 -17.14
C ILE A 584 -15.33 -15.15 -17.70
N ILE A 585 -16.44 -15.65 -17.17
CA ILE A 585 -17.74 -14.99 -17.33
C ILE A 585 -17.83 -13.96 -16.21
N SER A 586 -17.98 -12.69 -16.55
CA SER A 586 -18.09 -11.60 -15.57
C SER A 586 -19.30 -11.80 -14.66
N VAL A 587 -19.12 -11.52 -13.39
CA VAL A 587 -20.16 -11.64 -12.38
C VAL A 587 -21.20 -10.53 -12.60
N PRO A 588 -22.49 -10.85 -12.70
CA PRO A 588 -23.53 -9.85 -12.94
C PRO A 588 -23.62 -8.85 -11.78
N VAL A 589 -24.15 -7.67 -12.07
CA VAL A 589 -24.44 -6.64 -11.08
C VAL A 589 -25.91 -6.72 -10.69
N ILE A 590 -26.19 -6.95 -9.41
CA ILE A 590 -27.54 -6.84 -8.86
C ILE A 590 -27.78 -5.34 -8.60
N LYS A 591 -28.89 -4.81 -9.12
CA LYS A 591 -29.21 -3.37 -9.06
C LYS A 591 -30.45 -3.12 -8.21
N ALA A 592 -30.37 -2.17 -7.32
CA ALA A 592 -31.49 -1.69 -6.51
C ALA A 592 -31.33 -0.18 -6.24
N ALA A 593 -32.41 0.49 -5.82
CA ALA A 593 -32.36 1.89 -5.44
C ALA A 593 -31.61 2.13 -4.11
N GLY A 594 -31.37 1.08 -3.32
CA GLY A 594 -30.67 1.11 -2.04
C GLY A 594 -30.67 -0.27 -1.41
N GLN A 595 -29.97 -0.41 -0.29
CA GLN A 595 -29.93 -1.66 0.48
C GLN A 595 -31.12 -1.82 1.42
N THR A 596 -31.78 -0.68 1.77
CA THR A 596 -32.92 -0.63 2.68
C THR A 596 -34.17 -0.09 2.00
N PHE A 597 -35.34 -0.50 2.46
CA PHE A 597 -36.63 -0.06 1.90
C PHE A 597 -37.78 -0.19 2.94
N THR A 598 -38.82 0.59 2.79
CA THR A 598 -39.97 0.57 3.72
C THR A 598 -41.12 -0.32 3.25
N LYS A 599 -41.46 -0.33 1.96
CA LYS A 599 -42.63 -1.07 1.44
C LYS A 599 -42.21 -2.21 0.51
N ARG A 600 -41.64 -1.88 -0.64
CA ARG A 600 -41.12 -2.82 -1.62
C ARG A 600 -39.90 -2.25 -2.31
N LEU A 601 -38.99 -3.11 -2.76
CA LEU A 601 -37.80 -2.72 -3.49
C LEU A 601 -37.76 -3.46 -4.84
N GLU A 602 -37.54 -2.73 -5.92
CA GLU A 602 -37.31 -3.31 -7.23
C GLU A 602 -35.88 -3.77 -7.39
N ILE A 603 -35.69 -5.03 -7.82
CA ILE A 603 -34.40 -5.64 -8.04
C ILE A 603 -34.22 -5.91 -9.54
N GLY A 604 -33.14 -5.39 -10.09
CA GLY A 604 -32.66 -5.68 -11.43
C GLY A 604 -31.40 -6.52 -11.41
N VAL A 605 -31.09 -7.19 -12.52
CA VAL A 605 -29.81 -7.89 -12.72
C VAL A 605 -29.25 -7.50 -14.08
N ALA A 606 -27.97 -7.08 -14.12
CA ALA A 606 -27.31 -6.68 -15.37
C ALA A 606 -26.00 -7.46 -15.54
N GLY A 607 -25.73 -7.91 -16.76
CA GLY A 607 -24.53 -8.68 -17.10
C GLY A 607 -24.57 -9.19 -18.53
N ILE A 608 -23.59 -9.99 -18.92
CA ILE A 608 -23.46 -10.59 -20.27
C ILE A 608 -23.82 -12.06 -20.19
N GLY A 609 -24.61 -12.56 -21.14
CA GLY A 609 -25.09 -13.94 -21.22
C GLY A 609 -26.49 -14.10 -20.63
N ASP A 610 -26.90 -15.35 -20.43
CA ASP A 610 -28.15 -15.68 -19.78
C ASP A 610 -28.01 -15.44 -18.27
N LEU A 611 -28.87 -14.58 -17.70
CA LEU A 611 -28.84 -14.22 -16.30
C LEU A 611 -29.82 -15.07 -15.50
N TYR A 612 -29.36 -15.56 -14.34
CA TYR A 612 -30.15 -16.33 -13.39
C TYR A 612 -30.09 -15.73 -12.01
N TYR A 613 -31.09 -15.93 -11.18
CA TYR A 613 -31.13 -15.48 -9.80
C TYR A 613 -31.92 -16.46 -8.90
N THR A 614 -31.68 -16.32 -7.60
CA THR A 614 -32.50 -16.90 -6.52
C THR A 614 -32.87 -15.82 -5.52
N ILE A 615 -34.01 -16.01 -4.86
CA ILE A 615 -34.46 -15.22 -3.71
C ILE A 615 -34.39 -16.16 -2.52
N ASP A 616 -33.58 -15.84 -1.52
CA ASP A 616 -33.30 -16.68 -0.34
C ASP A 616 -32.97 -18.14 -0.74
N ALA A 617 -33.76 -19.11 -0.29
CA ALA A 617 -33.61 -20.53 -0.61
C ALA A 617 -34.46 -20.98 -1.81
N SER A 618 -34.98 -20.05 -2.65
CA SER A 618 -35.79 -20.40 -3.79
C SER A 618 -35.01 -21.15 -4.88
N ALA A 619 -35.74 -21.88 -5.75
CA ALA A 619 -35.16 -22.49 -6.94
C ALA A 619 -34.64 -21.42 -7.92
N PRO A 620 -33.57 -21.70 -8.69
CA PRO A 620 -33.04 -20.78 -9.68
C PRO A 620 -34.09 -20.38 -10.73
N GLN A 621 -34.14 -19.09 -11.04
CA GLN A 621 -35.03 -18.51 -12.06
C GLN A 621 -34.20 -17.76 -13.10
N LYS A 622 -34.62 -17.83 -14.38
CA LYS A 622 -33.99 -17.01 -15.43
C LYS A 622 -34.50 -15.59 -15.32
N PHE A 623 -33.58 -14.64 -15.27
CA PHE A 623 -33.91 -13.22 -15.20
C PHE A 623 -34.40 -12.71 -16.58
N VAL A 624 -35.62 -12.18 -16.62
CA VAL A 624 -36.23 -11.64 -17.83
C VAL A 624 -36.56 -10.14 -17.66
N LYS A 625 -36.96 -9.74 -16.43
CA LYS A 625 -37.34 -8.38 -16.09
C LYS A 625 -37.16 -8.13 -14.58
N PRO A 626 -37.04 -6.88 -14.13
CA PRO A 626 -37.00 -6.56 -12.71
C PRO A 626 -38.17 -7.17 -11.93
N PHE A 627 -37.91 -7.54 -10.66
CA PHE A 627 -38.88 -8.11 -9.74
C PHE A 627 -38.86 -7.32 -8.40
N PHE A 628 -39.91 -7.51 -7.59
CA PHE A 628 -40.02 -6.82 -6.31
C PHE A 628 -39.80 -7.76 -5.14
N ILE A 629 -39.17 -7.24 -4.10
CA ILE A 629 -39.08 -7.85 -2.76
C ILE A 629 -39.83 -6.99 -1.75
N GLU A 630 -40.43 -7.62 -0.70
CA GLU A 630 -41.30 -6.95 0.29
C GLU A 630 -40.87 -7.29 1.75
N ALA A 631 -39.83 -8.10 1.91
CA ALA A 631 -39.26 -8.52 3.22
C ALA A 631 -37.74 -8.53 3.14
N ASP A 632 -37.08 -8.70 4.28
CA ASP A 632 -35.64 -8.97 4.34
C ASP A 632 -35.32 -10.14 3.42
N THR A 633 -34.38 -9.92 2.53
CA THR A 633 -34.15 -10.83 1.40
C THR A 633 -32.70 -10.92 1.01
N THR A 634 -32.20 -12.11 0.75
CA THR A 634 -30.91 -12.34 0.09
C THR A 634 -31.14 -12.71 -1.36
N VAL A 635 -30.62 -11.91 -2.28
CA VAL A 635 -30.64 -12.19 -3.72
C VAL A 635 -29.28 -12.68 -4.16
N LYS A 636 -29.24 -13.81 -4.87
CA LYS A 636 -28.03 -14.33 -5.53
C LYS A 636 -28.23 -14.30 -7.03
N ALA A 637 -27.22 -13.89 -7.80
CA ALA A 637 -27.31 -13.84 -9.25
C ALA A 637 -26.00 -14.33 -9.91
N TRP A 638 -26.13 -14.95 -11.08
CA TRP A 638 -25.02 -15.43 -11.90
C TRP A 638 -25.36 -15.35 -13.39
N ALA A 639 -24.33 -15.34 -14.21
CA ALA A 639 -24.43 -15.37 -15.64
C ALA A 639 -24.04 -16.76 -16.21
N VAL A 640 -24.64 -17.17 -17.30
CA VAL A 640 -24.31 -18.39 -18.07
C VAL A 640 -24.03 -17.98 -19.51
N ALA A 641 -22.84 -18.29 -20.00
CA ALA A 641 -22.44 -18.04 -21.37
C ALA A 641 -23.07 -19.08 -22.34
N ALA A 642 -23.03 -18.80 -23.63
CA ALA A 642 -23.58 -19.68 -24.67
C ALA A 642 -22.93 -21.08 -24.70
N ASP A 643 -21.70 -21.21 -24.24
CA ASP A 643 -20.96 -22.48 -24.10
C ASP A 643 -21.24 -23.23 -22.79
N GLY A 644 -22.16 -22.72 -21.96
CA GLY A 644 -22.56 -23.32 -20.69
C GLY A 644 -21.68 -22.97 -19.48
N ARG A 645 -20.58 -22.24 -19.65
CA ARG A 645 -19.77 -21.78 -18.52
C ARG A 645 -20.54 -20.78 -17.67
N ARG A 646 -20.29 -20.82 -16.35
CA ARG A 646 -20.97 -19.95 -15.39
C ARG A 646 -19.99 -18.95 -14.76
N SER A 647 -20.52 -17.77 -14.43
CA SER A 647 -19.82 -16.83 -13.56
C SER A 647 -19.80 -17.33 -12.13
N LEU A 648 -18.97 -16.72 -11.28
CA LEU A 648 -19.16 -16.73 -9.83
C LEU A 648 -20.50 -16.05 -9.49
N ILE A 649 -20.93 -16.18 -8.23
CA ILE A 649 -22.25 -15.73 -7.77
C ILE A 649 -22.12 -14.38 -7.08
N ALA A 650 -22.82 -13.35 -7.59
CA ALA A 650 -23.06 -12.13 -6.83
C ALA A 650 -24.10 -12.41 -5.75
N THR A 651 -23.88 -11.87 -4.55
CA THR A 651 -24.83 -11.98 -3.43
C THR A 651 -25.11 -10.59 -2.89
N ALA A 652 -26.37 -10.21 -2.73
CA ALA A 652 -26.79 -8.96 -2.13
C ALA A 652 -27.86 -9.22 -1.07
N LYS A 653 -27.77 -8.47 0.05
CA LYS A 653 -28.72 -8.55 1.17
C LYS A 653 -29.48 -7.24 1.28
N TYR A 654 -30.79 -7.32 1.40
CA TYR A 654 -31.69 -6.18 1.49
C TYR A 654 -32.50 -6.26 2.78
N HIS A 655 -32.70 -5.12 3.43
CA HIS A 655 -33.37 -4.99 4.71
C HIS A 655 -34.62 -4.13 4.59
N ARG A 656 -35.73 -4.64 5.09
CA ARG A 656 -36.95 -3.87 5.17
C ARG A 656 -36.99 -3.09 6.49
N ILE A 657 -37.10 -1.77 6.38
CA ILE A 657 -37.26 -0.90 7.55
C ILE A 657 -38.71 -1.08 8.06
N PRO A 658 -38.91 -1.49 9.34
CA PRO A 658 -40.23 -1.83 9.85
C PRO A 658 -41.11 -0.62 10.19
N HIS A 659 -40.65 0.58 9.95
CA HIS A 659 -41.31 1.85 10.36
C HIS A 659 -41.17 2.93 9.29
N ASP A 660 -41.99 3.97 9.37
CA ASP A 660 -41.96 5.15 8.51
C ASP A 660 -41.41 6.39 9.29
N TRP A 661 -40.44 6.18 10.18
CA TRP A 661 -39.85 7.27 10.95
C TRP A 661 -39.15 8.28 10.07
N LYS A 662 -39.07 9.53 10.57
CA LYS A 662 -38.27 10.56 9.91
C LYS A 662 -37.17 11.02 10.84
N LEU A 663 -36.00 11.24 10.28
CA LEU A 663 -34.86 11.76 11.02
C LEU A 663 -34.54 13.19 10.57
N SER A 664 -34.39 14.08 11.54
CA SER A 664 -33.94 15.45 11.34
C SER A 664 -32.60 15.62 12.02
N LEU A 665 -31.52 15.76 11.24
CA LEU A 665 -30.15 15.95 11.73
C LEU A 665 -29.92 17.46 11.99
N GLU A 666 -29.71 17.86 13.25
CA GLU A 666 -29.23 19.20 13.58
C GLU A 666 -27.70 19.32 13.42
N SER A 667 -26.96 18.22 13.61
CA SER A 667 -25.53 18.11 13.35
C SER A 667 -25.27 17.53 11.97
N ARG A 668 -24.32 18.09 11.22
CA ARG A 668 -23.90 17.54 9.93
C ARG A 668 -22.76 16.55 10.12
N TYR A 669 -22.90 15.34 9.58
CA TYR A 669 -21.81 14.37 9.49
C TYR A 669 -20.76 14.79 8.46
N SER A 670 -19.59 14.20 8.52
CA SER A 670 -18.54 14.35 7.50
C SER A 670 -18.97 13.68 6.19
N SER A 671 -18.71 14.34 5.05
CA SER A 671 -18.94 13.75 3.73
C SER A 671 -18.17 12.46 3.50
N GLN A 672 -17.13 12.22 4.28
CA GLN A 672 -16.31 10.99 4.22
C GLN A 672 -16.99 9.81 4.94
N TYR A 673 -17.86 10.06 5.92
CA TYR A 673 -18.45 9.03 6.79
C TYR A 673 -19.97 9.25 6.88
N THR A 674 -20.66 8.77 5.86
CA THR A 674 -22.10 9.07 5.67
C THR A 674 -23.01 7.92 6.09
N ALA A 675 -22.51 6.71 6.28
CA ALA A 675 -23.26 5.46 6.49
C ALA A 675 -24.35 5.19 5.43
N GLY A 676 -24.32 5.88 4.30
CA GLY A 676 -25.35 5.77 3.27
C GLY A 676 -26.32 6.95 3.23
N GLY A 677 -26.17 7.97 4.10
CA GLY A 677 -26.93 9.22 4.03
C GLY A 677 -27.74 9.57 5.25
N ASP A 678 -28.67 10.55 5.08
CA ASP A 678 -29.37 11.17 6.19
C ASP A 678 -30.21 10.20 7.06
N PHE A 679 -30.72 9.11 6.47
CA PHE A 679 -31.58 8.15 7.16
C PHE A 679 -30.83 6.92 7.70
N ALA A 680 -29.53 6.82 7.50
CA ALA A 680 -28.75 5.65 7.87
C ALA A 680 -28.80 5.30 9.38
N LEU A 681 -29.06 6.30 10.23
CA LEU A 681 -29.15 6.07 11.68
C LEU A 681 -30.51 5.51 12.16
N ILE A 682 -31.43 5.23 11.23
CA ILE A 682 -32.76 4.64 11.52
C ILE A 682 -33.14 3.57 10.49
N ASP A 683 -32.17 2.98 9.79
CA ASP A 683 -32.44 2.04 8.70
C ASP A 683 -32.29 0.58 9.12
N GLY A 684 -31.88 0.32 10.36
CA GLY A 684 -31.68 -1.01 10.91
C GLY A 684 -30.33 -1.66 10.59
N ILE A 685 -29.43 -0.98 9.86
CA ILE A 685 -28.12 -1.51 9.52
C ILE A 685 -27.11 -1.12 10.60
N ARG A 686 -26.45 -2.12 11.14
CA ARG A 686 -25.43 -1.91 12.17
C ARG A 686 -24.02 -1.82 11.56
N GLY A 687 -23.24 -0.88 12.06
CA GLY A 687 -21.84 -0.78 11.76
C GLY A 687 -21.04 -1.97 12.32
N THR A 688 -19.97 -2.35 11.63
CA THR A 688 -19.03 -3.39 12.11
C THR A 688 -17.86 -2.76 12.86
N THR A 689 -16.93 -3.56 13.37
CA THR A 689 -15.67 -3.05 13.93
C THR A 689 -14.76 -2.37 12.90
N ASN A 690 -15.08 -2.47 11.61
CA ASN A 690 -14.43 -1.71 10.55
C ASN A 690 -15.14 -0.35 10.36
N TRP A 691 -14.61 0.70 10.99
CA TRP A 691 -15.18 2.06 10.91
C TRP A 691 -15.16 2.66 9.49
N SER A 692 -14.30 2.18 8.60
CA SER A 692 -14.18 2.65 7.22
C SER A 692 -15.01 1.85 6.21
N GLY A 693 -15.74 0.83 6.66
CA GLY A 693 -16.58 -0.04 5.83
C GLY A 693 -17.94 0.55 5.44
N GLY A 694 -18.17 1.86 5.66
CA GLY A 694 -19.38 2.57 5.22
C GLY A 694 -20.61 2.46 6.12
N GLY A 695 -20.53 1.71 7.23
CA GLY A 695 -21.66 1.53 8.18
C GLY A 695 -21.70 2.54 9.33
N TRP A 696 -20.93 3.64 9.27
CA TRP A 696 -20.82 4.61 10.36
C TRP A 696 -20.97 6.06 9.87
N GLN A 697 -21.77 6.87 10.56
CA GLN A 697 -21.74 8.33 10.40
C GLN A 697 -20.72 8.96 11.34
N GLY A 698 -19.82 9.79 10.80
CA GLY A 698 -18.72 10.42 11.54
C GLY A 698 -18.94 11.92 11.79
N TYR A 699 -18.70 12.37 13.04
CA TYR A 699 -18.83 13.74 13.50
C TYR A 699 -17.56 14.20 14.21
N GLN A 700 -16.81 15.13 13.62
CA GLN A 700 -15.54 15.60 14.18
C GLN A 700 -15.73 16.87 15.01
N GLY A 701 -15.22 16.88 16.24
CA GLY A 701 -15.11 18.06 17.10
C GLY A 701 -16.44 18.71 17.49
N LYS A 702 -17.56 18.01 17.32
CA LYS A 702 -18.91 18.53 17.62
C LYS A 702 -19.82 17.44 18.17
N ASP A 703 -20.81 17.85 18.95
CA ASP A 703 -21.85 16.97 19.43
C ASP A 703 -22.69 16.44 18.25
N PHE A 704 -23.19 15.23 18.37
CA PHE A 704 -24.27 14.74 17.54
C PHE A 704 -25.63 15.21 18.15
N VAL A 705 -26.49 15.76 17.33
CA VAL A 705 -27.88 16.14 17.73
C VAL A 705 -28.84 15.81 16.60
N ALA A 706 -29.86 15.03 16.92
CA ALA A 706 -30.94 14.70 15.97
C ALA A 706 -32.30 14.54 16.66
N VAL A 707 -33.37 14.64 15.86
CA VAL A 707 -34.75 14.36 16.28
C VAL A 707 -35.35 13.30 15.38
N VAL A 708 -35.85 12.22 15.98
CA VAL A 708 -36.63 11.18 15.30
C VAL A 708 -38.12 11.50 15.51
N ASP A 709 -38.89 11.65 14.40
CA ASP A 709 -40.36 11.69 14.39
C ASP A 709 -40.88 10.27 14.13
N LEU A 710 -41.51 9.67 15.09
CA LEU A 710 -42.08 8.32 15.03
C LEU A 710 -43.38 8.25 14.20
N GLY A 711 -43.81 9.38 13.61
CA GLY A 711 -45.02 9.50 12.77
C GLY A 711 -46.30 9.64 13.56
N SER A 712 -46.41 8.99 14.69
CA SER A 712 -47.57 9.05 15.60
C SER A 712 -47.13 8.95 17.06
N VAL A 713 -48.03 9.32 17.94
CA VAL A 713 -47.82 9.11 19.40
C VAL A 713 -47.91 7.61 19.71
N GLN A 714 -46.86 7.06 20.28
CA GLN A 714 -46.76 5.66 20.68
C GLN A 714 -46.03 5.50 22.03
N ASP A 715 -46.14 4.32 22.63
CA ASP A 715 -45.46 4.03 23.89
C ASP A 715 -43.98 3.74 23.61
N VAL A 716 -43.11 4.52 24.25
CA VAL A 716 -41.65 4.32 24.18
C VAL A 716 -41.21 3.70 25.49
N SER A 717 -40.66 2.50 25.46
CA SER A 717 -40.17 1.73 26.62
C SER A 717 -38.65 1.55 26.65
N SER A 718 -37.94 1.91 25.56
CA SER A 718 -36.49 1.89 25.50
C SER A 718 -35.98 2.89 24.47
N VAL A 719 -34.86 3.53 24.78
CA VAL A 719 -34.11 4.41 23.88
C VAL A 719 -32.65 4.04 23.87
N GLY A 720 -32.00 4.12 22.71
CA GLY A 720 -30.58 3.78 22.60
C GLY A 720 -29.93 4.28 21.32
N ALA A 721 -28.62 4.19 21.29
CA ALA A 721 -27.81 4.48 20.10
C ALA A 721 -26.48 3.74 20.17
N GLY A 722 -25.97 3.30 19.00
CA GLY A 722 -24.75 2.55 18.88
C GLY A 722 -23.55 3.43 18.46
N PHE A 723 -22.39 3.19 19.07
CA PHE A 723 -21.16 3.92 18.86
C PHE A 723 -19.93 3.01 18.74
N LEU A 724 -18.88 3.53 18.11
CA LEU A 724 -17.58 2.88 17.97
C LEU A 724 -16.47 3.72 18.60
N GLN A 725 -15.52 3.06 19.25
CA GLN A 725 -14.25 3.65 19.66
C GLN A 725 -13.09 2.91 18.98
N ASP A 726 -12.23 3.68 18.33
CA ASP A 726 -10.91 3.30 17.87
C ASP A 726 -9.97 4.49 18.08
N MET A 727 -9.31 4.56 19.23
CA MET A 727 -8.46 5.69 19.55
C MET A 727 -7.31 5.88 18.56
N GLY A 728 -6.78 4.77 18.00
CA GLY A 728 -5.74 4.82 16.96
C GLY A 728 -6.17 5.58 15.72
N SER A 729 -7.47 5.62 15.44
CA SER A 729 -8.11 6.37 14.35
C SER A 729 -8.79 7.66 14.81
N TRP A 730 -8.46 8.14 16.00
CA TRP A 730 -8.98 9.37 16.61
C TRP A 730 -10.49 9.35 16.90
N ILE A 731 -11.07 8.16 17.06
CA ILE A 731 -12.48 7.93 17.32
C ILE A 731 -12.67 7.56 18.81
N TRP A 732 -13.47 8.33 19.54
CA TRP A 732 -13.82 8.07 20.94
C TRP A 732 -15.31 7.87 21.13
N MET A 733 -15.68 7.09 22.16
CA MET A 733 -17.06 7.07 22.65
C MET A 733 -17.50 8.48 23.03
N PRO A 734 -18.79 8.85 22.83
CA PRO A 734 -19.32 10.09 23.37
C PRO A 734 -19.17 10.09 24.89
N ALA A 735 -18.89 11.25 25.50
CA ALA A 735 -18.77 11.40 26.95
C ALA A 735 -20.05 10.94 27.67
N ARG A 736 -21.20 11.23 27.08
CA ARG A 736 -22.53 10.74 27.48
C ARG A 736 -23.51 10.86 26.30
N VAL A 737 -24.60 10.13 26.37
CA VAL A 737 -25.72 10.20 25.42
C VAL A 737 -27.01 10.60 26.19
N GLU A 738 -27.74 11.57 25.66
CA GLU A 738 -28.95 12.12 26.23
C GLU A 738 -30.11 11.86 25.27
N PHE A 739 -31.25 11.38 25.80
CA PHE A 739 -32.51 11.19 25.09
C PHE A 739 -33.62 11.98 25.74
N ALA A 740 -34.40 12.69 24.96
CA ALA A 740 -35.54 13.45 25.47
C ALA A 740 -36.79 13.17 24.64
N LEU A 741 -37.91 12.94 25.29
CA LEU A 741 -39.19 12.60 24.67
C LEU A 741 -40.09 13.85 24.54
N SER A 742 -40.93 13.88 23.48
CA SER A 742 -41.85 14.98 23.22
C SER A 742 -43.10 14.51 22.49
N PHE A 743 -44.23 15.19 22.74
CA PHE A 743 -45.47 15.02 21.98
C PHE A 743 -45.52 15.88 20.71
N ASP A 744 -45.03 17.11 20.81
CA ASP A 744 -45.19 18.16 19.81
C ASP A 744 -43.93 18.50 19.02
N GLY A 745 -42.77 17.91 19.41
CA GLY A 745 -41.48 18.19 18.82
C GLY A 745 -40.88 19.55 19.21
N LYS A 746 -41.53 20.29 20.11
CA LYS A 746 -41.08 21.60 20.58
C LYS A 746 -40.74 21.57 22.08
N SER A 747 -41.57 20.95 22.88
CA SER A 747 -41.39 20.82 24.32
C SER A 747 -40.90 19.42 24.65
N PHE A 748 -39.68 19.32 25.10
CA PHE A 748 -39.06 18.04 25.45
C PHE A 748 -39.01 17.83 26.97
N GLU A 749 -39.31 16.61 27.42
CA GLU A 749 -39.13 16.21 28.81
C GLU A 749 -37.66 16.27 29.25
N PRO A 750 -37.38 16.27 30.57
CA PRO A 750 -36.01 16.14 31.05
C PRO A 750 -35.27 14.94 30.44
N ALA A 751 -34.02 15.15 30.04
CA ALA A 751 -33.26 14.18 29.33
C ALA A 751 -32.94 12.93 30.17
N ILE A 752 -33.06 11.77 29.53
CA ILE A 752 -32.56 10.48 30.02
C ILE A 752 -31.08 10.40 29.64
N THR A 753 -30.21 10.42 30.65
CA THR A 753 -28.76 10.46 30.41
C THR A 753 -28.12 9.09 30.63
N ILE A 754 -27.23 8.69 29.75
CA ILE A 754 -26.38 7.48 29.83
C ILE A 754 -24.92 7.93 29.75
N ALA A 755 -24.16 7.73 30.83
CA ALA A 755 -22.74 8.07 30.86
C ALA A 755 -21.91 7.01 30.15
N ASN A 756 -20.77 7.40 29.60
CA ASN A 756 -19.79 6.48 29.08
C ASN A 756 -19.04 5.78 30.22
N ASP A 757 -18.82 4.47 30.08
CA ASP A 757 -18.02 3.63 31.00
C ASP A 757 -16.81 2.98 30.28
N ILE A 758 -16.60 3.25 28.98
CA ILE A 758 -15.44 2.78 28.25
C ILE A 758 -14.26 3.72 28.54
N SER A 759 -13.12 3.14 28.89
CA SER A 759 -11.90 3.91 29.13
C SER A 759 -11.47 4.69 27.87
N GLU A 760 -11.03 5.94 28.03
CA GLU A 760 -10.42 6.71 26.96
C GLU A 760 -9.13 6.10 26.41
N LYS A 761 -8.50 5.18 27.17
CA LYS A 761 -7.28 4.45 26.81
C LYS A 761 -7.55 3.00 26.38
N GLN A 762 -8.81 2.63 26.14
CA GLN A 762 -9.15 1.29 25.68
C GLN A 762 -8.47 1.01 24.33
N GLU A 763 -7.58 0.05 24.32
CA GLU A 763 -6.88 -0.40 23.11
C GLU A 763 -7.81 -1.30 22.26
N GLY A 764 -7.58 -1.26 20.94
CA GLY A 764 -8.38 -1.98 19.95
C GLY A 764 -9.71 -1.30 19.65
N VAL A 765 -10.43 -1.87 18.69
CA VAL A 765 -11.74 -1.36 18.27
C VAL A 765 -12.83 -1.93 19.15
N VAL A 766 -13.69 -1.08 19.70
CA VAL A 766 -14.82 -1.45 20.57
C VAL A 766 -16.10 -0.80 20.06
N THR A 767 -17.17 -1.56 19.92
CA THR A 767 -18.52 -1.05 19.69
C THR A 767 -19.35 -1.13 20.96
N LYS A 768 -20.23 -0.15 21.18
CA LYS A 768 -21.09 -0.13 22.36
C LYS A 768 -22.43 0.51 22.06
N ASP A 769 -23.49 -0.12 22.55
CA ASP A 769 -24.83 0.43 22.58
C ASP A 769 -25.10 1.14 23.92
N PHE A 770 -25.40 2.43 23.84
CA PHE A 770 -25.91 3.22 24.97
C PHE A 770 -27.42 3.07 25.03
N VAL A 771 -27.92 2.07 25.70
CA VAL A 771 -29.36 1.74 25.79
C VAL A 771 -29.90 1.89 27.21
N LYS A 772 -31.11 2.47 27.33
CA LYS A 772 -31.82 2.62 28.61
C LYS A 772 -33.27 2.19 28.44
N SER A 773 -33.66 1.16 29.22
CA SER A 773 -35.08 0.84 29.39
C SER A 773 -35.71 1.87 30.35
N ILE A 774 -36.94 2.29 30.04
CA ILE A 774 -37.72 3.27 30.80
C ILE A 774 -39.13 2.70 30.98
N PRO A 775 -39.86 3.16 31.99
CA PRO A 775 -41.32 2.91 32.05
C PRO A 775 -41.95 3.43 30.75
N PRO A 776 -42.90 2.69 30.16
CA PRO A 776 -43.56 3.13 28.91
C PRO A 776 -44.11 4.56 29.01
N LYS A 777 -43.66 5.42 28.09
CA LYS A 777 -44.10 6.83 27.99
C LYS A 777 -44.58 7.12 26.58
N LYS A 778 -45.69 7.81 26.50
CA LYS A 778 -46.24 8.23 25.23
C LYS A 778 -45.42 9.39 24.64
N ALA A 779 -44.89 9.19 23.43
CA ALA A 779 -44.14 10.21 22.69
C ALA A 779 -44.32 10.04 21.19
N ARG A 780 -44.17 11.14 20.45
CA ARG A 780 -44.02 11.09 18.99
C ARG A 780 -42.63 11.48 18.55
N TYR A 781 -41.94 12.32 19.32
CA TYR A 781 -40.60 12.76 18.97
C TYR A 781 -39.59 12.31 20.03
N VAL A 782 -38.43 11.86 19.55
CA VAL A 782 -37.27 11.50 20.38
C VAL A 782 -36.08 12.32 19.92
N ARG A 783 -35.58 13.19 20.81
CA ARG A 783 -34.36 13.94 20.56
C ARG A 783 -33.19 13.18 21.16
N ILE A 784 -32.12 13.04 20.41
CA ILE A 784 -30.88 12.40 20.80
C ILE A 784 -29.76 13.43 20.76
N ARG A 785 -28.91 13.46 21.81
CA ARG A 785 -27.67 14.21 21.82
C ARG A 785 -26.55 13.32 22.33
N ALA A 786 -25.50 13.13 21.54
CA ALA A 786 -24.27 12.50 21.96
C ALA A 786 -23.18 13.56 22.10
N MET A 787 -22.61 13.70 23.28
CA MET A 787 -21.60 14.73 23.56
C MET A 787 -20.25 14.27 23.10
N ASN A 788 -19.60 15.02 22.21
CA ASN A 788 -18.28 14.72 21.72
C ASN A 788 -17.26 14.62 22.88
N PHE A 789 -16.29 13.76 22.74
CA PHE A 789 -15.18 13.62 23.69
C PHE A 789 -14.38 14.93 23.84
N GLY A 790 -14.30 15.73 22.77
CA GLY A 790 -13.61 17.01 22.73
C GLY A 790 -12.24 16.94 22.10
N LYS A 791 -11.25 17.56 22.77
CA LYS A 791 -9.87 17.53 22.26
C LYS A 791 -9.17 16.23 22.63
N ILE A 792 -8.39 15.73 21.70
CA ILE A 792 -7.57 14.53 21.87
C ILE A 792 -6.54 14.77 22.99
N PRO A 793 -6.44 13.85 23.97
CA PRO A 793 -5.62 14.04 25.17
C PRO A 793 -4.13 14.18 24.90
N ALA A 794 -3.42 14.83 25.80
CA ALA A 794 -1.97 15.12 25.67
C ALA A 794 -1.06 13.86 25.59
N TRP A 795 -1.52 12.72 26.05
CA TRP A 795 -0.78 11.46 25.97
C TRP A 795 -0.89 10.77 24.60
N HIS A 796 -1.82 11.19 23.75
CA HIS A 796 -2.07 10.59 22.45
C HIS A 796 -1.26 11.28 21.33
N PRO A 797 -0.75 10.57 20.29
CA PRO A 797 -0.02 11.19 19.17
C PRO A 797 -0.76 12.32 18.46
N GLY A 798 -2.09 12.26 18.38
CA GLY A 798 -2.95 13.30 17.80
C GLY A 798 -3.34 14.41 18.76
N SER A 799 -2.61 14.59 19.88
CA SER A 799 -2.91 15.57 20.93
C SER A 799 -3.28 16.96 20.40
N GLY A 800 -4.34 17.52 20.95
CA GLY A 800 -4.85 18.86 20.60
C GLY A 800 -5.77 18.88 19.37
N GLY A 801 -5.80 17.80 18.57
CA GLY A 801 -6.78 17.61 17.50
C GLY A 801 -8.20 17.40 18.03
N ASP A 802 -9.17 17.37 17.14
CA ASP A 802 -10.58 17.14 17.46
C ASP A 802 -10.92 15.65 17.36
N ALA A 803 -11.53 15.10 18.42
CA ALA A 803 -11.99 13.72 18.44
C ALA A 803 -13.21 13.52 17.53
N TRP A 804 -13.33 12.31 16.96
CA TRP A 804 -14.48 11.85 16.21
C TRP A 804 -15.49 11.13 17.12
N ILE A 805 -16.79 11.31 16.84
CA ILE A 805 -17.86 10.38 17.21
C ILE A 805 -18.25 9.61 15.96
N PHE A 806 -18.33 8.28 16.07
CA PHE A 806 -18.87 7.39 15.05
C PHE A 806 -20.13 6.72 15.58
N MET A 807 -21.23 6.87 14.86
CA MET A 807 -22.56 6.38 15.21
C MET A 807 -23.16 5.55 14.06
N ASP A 808 -23.85 4.45 14.39
CA ASP A 808 -24.46 3.55 13.39
C ASP A 808 -25.98 3.57 13.40
N GLU A 809 -26.63 3.47 14.57
CA GLU A 809 -28.08 3.27 14.65
C GLU A 809 -28.68 3.90 15.89
N ILE A 810 -29.93 4.42 15.75
CA ILE A 810 -30.79 4.87 16.85
C ILE A 810 -31.86 3.81 17.10
N VAL A 811 -31.92 3.29 18.31
CA VAL A 811 -32.86 2.24 18.71
C VAL A 811 -33.94 2.83 19.61
N ILE A 812 -35.21 2.74 19.17
CA ILE A 812 -36.38 3.16 19.95
C ILE A 812 -37.38 1.99 19.98
N ARG A 813 -37.82 1.61 21.17
CA ARG A 813 -38.77 0.50 21.35
C ARG A 813 -39.89 0.90 22.25
#